data_f6756c1357a4222f6dcd7d153efb20da
#
_entry.id   f6756c1357a4222f6dcd7d153efb20da
#
_cell.length_a   1.000
_cell.length_b   1.000
_cell.length_c   1.000
_cell.angle_alpha   90.00
_cell.angle_beta   90.00
_cell.angle_gamma   90.00
#
_symmetry.space_group_name_H-M   'P 1'
#
loop_
_entity.id
_entity.type
_entity.pdbx_description
1 polymer ?
#
loop_
_entity_poly.entity_id
_entity_poly.type
_entity_poly.pdbx_seq_one_letter_code
_entity_poly.pdbx_strand_id
1 'polypeptide(L)'
;MINKNILILSALCSCCSLWADEVVVRHYNYAGPYEVKKPFLADSLDVNSKRFSDKELLNTTVPFCNLSQSGQTLDAASSGELTLPTSASSYALHLVSFYLNSDRYTKGTLRINGPEISEVYVDGQLTKLTQGEASLTLEPQRYEIVIKYLSESHKENALKASFNPEKDAVVTATVNPEKRYTLSDVFDGKRIQSASLSPNGKLIIVSYQETYPGGKQSSFTQILDKATGSVLVENGQCLRWMPKSNLAYYTRKGMKGTELVTLDPTSKKENILASQLPEGSFSFGPTEDYLLFSIREKGPQERKEIQEILVPDDRQPGWRNRMFIHKYDLRTGLFQRLTYGHTSTYINDVSQDGHYLLFSRREPNLTERPFSRTYIYKMDLRTMHVDTLIKGEKFVSRAVFSPDATQLLVDASGEAFDGIGLKIKEGQTSNTSDGQLFLYNIADKSIKPLTKDFDPSVDSYEWNALDKQIYITAKDKDRVRMYSLNPSNGKIKQLQAKEDVISDYSIANQAFEMVYFGLSASNSQRLYTYNLKNDASSCLIDLSKEILKDVTLGEVQDWNFVSAQGDTIYGRFYLPPHFDATKKYPMIVNYYGGTTPTARVMESRYPSHIYAGLGYIVYIIQPSGATGFGQSSPHAMSTHGVNLPLTRSSKARKSSVRSILLSTRRKSVAWGLHTEVS
;
A
#
# COMPACT_ATOMS: atom_id res chain seq x y z
N MET A 1 8.26 -63.44 -60.89
CA MET A 1 9.71 -63.25 -60.82
C MET A 1 9.97 -61.92 -60.20
N ILE A 2 10.91 -61.84 -59.30
CA ILE A 2 11.49 -60.75 -58.57
C ILE A 2 10.90 -60.52 -57.17
N ASN A 3 11.56 -61.23 -56.22
CA ASN A 3 11.54 -60.92 -54.77
C ASN A 3 12.11 -59.55 -54.49
N LYS A 4 11.47 -58.76 -53.62
CA LYS A 4 12.11 -57.69 -52.89
C LYS A 4 11.90 -57.88 -51.40
N ASN A 5 12.96 -58.30 -50.72
CA ASN A 5 13.10 -58.27 -49.29
C ASN A 5 13.13 -56.83 -48.83
N ILE A 6 12.18 -56.42 -47.98
CA ILE A 6 12.19 -55.16 -47.27
C ILE A 6 12.73 -55.46 -45.87
N LEU A 7 13.95 -55.02 -45.59
CA LEU A 7 14.54 -54.99 -44.26
C LEU A 7 13.81 -53.90 -43.49
N ILE A 8 13.06 -54.28 -42.45
CA ILE A 8 12.55 -53.33 -41.47
C ILE A 8 13.66 -53.12 -40.42
N LEU A 9 14.34 -51.96 -40.52
CA LEU A 9 15.21 -51.45 -39.46
C LEU A 9 14.33 -50.87 -38.37
N SER A 10 14.13 -51.59 -37.29
CA SER A 10 13.52 -51.07 -36.05
C SER A 10 14.52 -50.16 -35.39
N ALA A 11 14.37 -48.85 -35.63
CA ALA A 11 15.05 -47.84 -34.82
C ALA A 11 14.40 -47.85 -33.45
N LEU A 12 15.07 -48.46 -32.47
CA LEU A 12 14.82 -48.22 -31.06
C LEU A 12 15.14 -46.75 -30.76
N CYS A 13 14.13 -45.89 -30.79
CA CYS A 13 14.20 -44.60 -30.13
C CYS A 13 14.31 -44.85 -28.63
N SER A 14 15.53 -44.90 -28.11
CA SER A 14 15.79 -44.70 -26.68
C SER A 14 15.30 -43.29 -26.33
N CYS A 15 14.07 -43.19 -25.86
CA CYS A 15 13.64 -42.02 -25.09
C CYS A 15 14.53 -41.97 -23.85
N CYS A 16 15.66 -41.27 -23.95
CA CYS A 16 16.35 -40.76 -22.79
C CYS A 16 15.36 -39.76 -22.15
N SER A 17 14.58 -40.25 -21.19
CA SER A 17 13.92 -39.36 -20.26
C SER A 17 15.04 -38.62 -19.52
N LEU A 18 15.27 -37.37 -19.91
CA LEU A 18 16.06 -36.41 -19.13
C LEU A 18 15.31 -36.23 -17.80
N TRP A 19 15.68 -37.03 -16.82
CA TRP A 19 15.29 -36.81 -15.43
C TRP A 19 16.06 -35.58 -14.99
N ALA A 20 15.40 -34.63 -14.36
CA ALA A 20 16.11 -33.56 -13.69
C ALA A 20 16.97 -34.16 -12.60
N ASP A 21 18.21 -33.68 -12.43
CA ASP A 21 19.14 -34.25 -11.44
C ASP A 21 18.58 -34.02 -10.03
N GLU A 22 18.69 -35.04 -9.18
CA GLU A 22 18.34 -34.97 -7.76
C GLU A 22 19.20 -33.90 -7.07
N VAL A 23 18.53 -32.95 -6.41
CA VAL A 23 19.17 -31.87 -5.63
C VAL A 23 19.46 -32.38 -4.23
N VAL A 24 20.70 -32.77 -3.96
CA VAL A 24 21.14 -33.21 -2.62
C VAL A 24 21.52 -32.01 -1.78
N VAL A 25 20.95 -31.90 -0.58
CA VAL A 25 21.27 -30.82 0.38
C VAL A 25 22.60 -31.15 1.05
N ARG A 26 23.53 -30.18 1.02
CA ARG A 26 24.89 -30.36 1.57
C ARG A 26 25.22 -29.43 2.72
N HIS A 27 24.53 -28.31 2.83
CA HIS A 27 24.75 -27.31 3.86
C HIS A 27 23.44 -27.05 4.60
N TYR A 28 23.52 -26.93 5.92
CA TYR A 28 22.37 -26.77 6.78
C TYR A 28 22.64 -25.67 7.81
N ASN A 29 21.65 -24.82 8.12
CA ASN A 29 21.66 -24.01 9.32
C ASN A 29 21.28 -24.89 10.52
N TYR A 30 21.81 -24.57 11.68
CA TYR A 30 21.60 -25.35 12.90
C TYR A 30 21.33 -24.44 14.11
N ALA A 31 20.43 -24.86 14.99
CA ALA A 31 20.23 -24.28 16.31
C ALA A 31 19.88 -25.37 17.33
N GLY A 32 20.54 -25.32 18.45
CA GLY A 32 20.40 -26.30 19.55
C GLY A 32 21.76 -26.66 20.14
N PRO A 33 21.82 -27.71 21.03
CA PRO A 33 20.70 -28.43 21.63
C PRO A 33 19.88 -27.60 22.62
N TYR A 34 18.56 -27.79 22.65
CA TYR A 34 17.66 -27.23 23.66
C TYR A 34 17.22 -28.36 24.59
N GLU A 35 17.74 -28.39 25.82
CA GLU A 35 17.38 -29.42 26.80
C GLU A 35 15.87 -29.39 27.08
N VAL A 36 15.22 -30.53 27.03
CA VAL A 36 13.83 -30.76 27.38
C VAL A 36 13.67 -31.88 28.36
N LYS A 37 12.68 -31.81 29.23
CA LYS A 37 12.40 -32.81 30.26
C LYS A 37 10.98 -33.31 30.11
N LYS A 38 10.77 -34.58 30.47
CA LYS A 38 9.42 -35.15 30.57
C LYS A 38 8.61 -34.35 31.62
N PRO A 39 7.34 -34.13 31.39
CA PRO A 39 6.48 -33.47 32.38
C PRO A 39 6.32 -34.32 33.62
N PHE A 40 5.95 -33.70 34.74
CA PHE A 40 5.59 -34.40 35.96
C PHE A 40 4.43 -35.39 35.69
N LEU A 41 4.47 -36.57 36.26
CA LEU A 41 3.52 -37.65 36.05
C LEU A 41 3.48 -38.24 34.60
N ALA A 42 4.56 -38.11 33.83
CA ALA A 42 4.68 -38.72 32.48
C ALA A 42 4.47 -40.24 32.49
N ASP A 43 4.68 -40.92 33.60
CA ASP A 43 4.45 -42.35 33.77
C ASP A 43 2.99 -42.72 34.03
N SER A 44 2.11 -41.74 34.27
CA SER A 44 0.68 -41.96 34.47
C SER A 44 -0.09 -41.95 33.16
N LEU A 45 -1.38 -42.33 33.22
CA LEU A 45 -2.28 -42.23 32.07
C LEU A 45 -2.92 -40.84 32.02
N ASP A 46 -3.11 -40.32 30.82
CA ASP A 46 -3.85 -39.11 30.59
C ASP A 46 -5.37 -39.34 30.72
N VAL A 47 -6.17 -38.27 30.49
CA VAL A 47 -7.65 -38.31 30.54
C VAL A 47 -8.27 -39.28 29.49
N ASN A 48 -7.52 -39.64 28.45
CA ASN A 48 -7.93 -40.56 27.40
C ASN A 48 -7.33 -41.97 27.59
N SER A 49 -6.74 -42.26 28.77
CA SER A 49 -6.08 -43.52 29.11
C SER A 49 -4.85 -43.83 28.25
N LYS A 50 -4.15 -42.78 27.75
CA LYS A 50 -2.91 -42.90 27.00
C LYS A 50 -1.69 -42.61 27.88
N ARG A 51 -0.60 -43.31 27.63
CA ARG A 51 0.71 -42.99 28.22
C ARG A 51 1.39 -41.85 27.45
N PHE A 52 2.15 -41.04 28.18
CA PHE A 52 3.00 -40.04 27.57
C PHE A 52 4.02 -40.68 26.65
N SER A 53 4.11 -40.18 25.42
CA SER A 53 5.08 -40.62 24.42
C SER A 53 6.20 -39.60 24.31
N ASP A 54 7.45 -40.03 24.16
CA ASP A 54 8.60 -39.16 23.97
C ASP A 54 8.41 -38.24 22.74
N LYS A 55 7.64 -38.69 21.75
CA LYS A 55 7.24 -37.87 20.60
C LYS A 55 6.47 -36.60 20.99
N GLU A 56 5.77 -36.59 22.13
CA GLU A 56 5.04 -35.42 22.61
C GLU A 56 5.97 -34.28 23.06
N LEU A 57 7.28 -34.59 23.31
CA LEU A 57 8.28 -33.56 23.57
C LEU A 57 8.52 -32.65 22.37
N LEU A 58 8.19 -33.06 21.12
CA LEU A 58 8.21 -32.22 19.95
C LEU A 58 7.17 -31.09 20.01
N ASN A 59 6.12 -31.21 20.84
CA ASN A 59 5.15 -30.14 21.05
C ASN A 59 5.74 -28.94 21.80
N THR A 60 6.94 -29.08 22.39
CA THR A 60 7.66 -27.96 23.02
C THR A 60 8.00 -26.94 21.94
N THR A 61 7.56 -25.69 22.10
CA THR A 61 7.78 -24.61 21.15
C THR A 61 9.22 -24.12 21.18
N VAL A 62 9.88 -24.15 20.03
CA VAL A 62 11.18 -23.53 19.80
C VAL A 62 11.04 -22.58 18.63
N PRO A 63 11.32 -21.25 18.79
CA PRO A 63 11.20 -20.30 17.71
C PRO A 63 12.18 -20.61 16.57
N PHE A 64 11.70 -20.66 15.33
CA PHE A 64 12.55 -20.94 14.15
C PHE A 64 13.53 -19.80 13.86
N CYS A 65 13.25 -18.57 14.31
CA CYS A 65 14.21 -17.47 14.22
C CYS A 65 15.55 -17.75 14.94
N ASN A 66 15.59 -18.70 15.86
CA ASN A 66 16.83 -19.14 16.50
C ASN A 66 17.85 -19.70 15.48
N LEU A 67 17.41 -20.26 14.35
CA LEU A 67 18.29 -20.71 13.27
C LEU A 67 19.12 -19.56 12.68
N SER A 68 18.48 -18.43 12.40
CA SER A 68 19.19 -17.23 11.88
C SER A 68 20.03 -16.54 12.95
N GLN A 69 19.64 -16.64 14.23
CA GLN A 69 20.35 -16.02 15.35
C GLN A 69 21.60 -16.82 15.77
N SER A 70 21.57 -18.15 15.63
CA SER A 70 22.69 -19.00 16.01
C SER A 70 23.92 -18.77 15.13
N GLY A 71 23.73 -18.47 13.85
CA GLY A 71 24.79 -18.34 12.86
C GLY A 71 25.59 -19.64 12.63
N GLN A 72 25.13 -20.79 13.15
CA GLN A 72 25.81 -22.08 13.02
C GLN A 72 25.37 -22.78 11.74
N THR A 73 26.34 -23.35 11.04
CA THR A 73 26.10 -24.20 9.85
C THR A 73 26.71 -25.56 10.05
N LEU A 74 26.12 -26.56 9.45
CA LEU A 74 26.61 -27.96 9.41
C LEU A 74 26.77 -28.39 7.96
N ASP A 75 27.82 -29.13 7.70
CA ASP A 75 28.14 -29.66 6.35
C ASP A 75 27.95 -31.16 6.30
N ALA A 76 27.24 -31.64 5.29
CA ALA A 76 27.08 -33.05 5.01
C ALA A 76 28.31 -33.59 4.31
N ALA A 77 28.57 -34.90 4.48
CA ALA A 77 29.59 -35.65 3.75
C ALA A 77 29.31 -35.62 2.22
N SER A 78 30.27 -36.10 1.43
CA SER A 78 30.13 -36.19 -0.03
C SER A 78 28.94 -37.08 -0.45
N SER A 79 28.54 -38.04 0.38
CA SER A 79 27.34 -38.87 0.23
C SER A 79 26.01 -38.10 0.37
N GLY A 80 26.05 -36.85 0.88
CA GLY A 80 24.88 -36.05 1.27
C GLY A 80 24.34 -36.40 2.65
N GLU A 81 25.02 -37.22 3.41
CA GLU A 81 24.64 -37.59 4.78
C GLU A 81 25.30 -36.65 5.79
N LEU A 82 24.47 -36.05 6.65
CA LEU A 82 24.88 -35.17 7.74
C LEU A 82 24.85 -35.93 9.06
N THR A 83 25.96 -35.99 9.76
CA THR A 83 25.98 -36.41 11.17
C THR A 83 25.44 -35.30 12.03
N LEU A 84 24.34 -35.56 12.76
CA LEU A 84 23.68 -34.59 13.59
C LEU A 84 24.38 -34.47 14.96
N PRO A 85 24.42 -33.25 15.55
CA PRO A 85 24.97 -33.04 16.88
C PRO A 85 24.26 -33.90 17.94
N THR A 86 25.04 -34.45 18.85
CA THR A 86 24.56 -35.22 20.01
C THR A 86 24.39 -34.29 21.22
N SER A 87 23.57 -34.68 22.19
CA SER A 87 23.44 -34.00 23.48
C SER A 87 23.77 -34.95 24.64
N ALA A 88 24.36 -34.42 25.70
CA ALA A 88 24.55 -35.14 26.96
C ALA A 88 23.25 -35.24 27.78
N SER A 89 22.26 -34.36 27.49
CA SER A 89 20.95 -34.38 28.15
C SER A 89 20.14 -35.62 27.72
N SER A 90 19.29 -36.12 28.61
CA SER A 90 18.40 -37.25 28.30
C SER A 90 17.57 -37.05 27.05
N TYR A 91 17.07 -35.82 26.88
CA TYR A 91 16.35 -35.38 25.68
C TYR A 91 16.76 -33.95 25.33
N ALA A 92 16.95 -33.67 24.05
CA ALA A 92 17.16 -32.33 23.55
C ALA A 92 16.45 -32.13 22.20
N LEU A 93 15.87 -30.95 22.02
CA LEU A 93 15.33 -30.51 20.73
C LEU A 93 16.39 -29.79 19.92
N HIS A 94 16.37 -30.00 18.64
CA HIS A 94 17.27 -29.38 17.67
C HIS A 94 16.48 -28.89 16.48
N LEU A 95 16.96 -27.81 15.85
CA LEU A 95 16.47 -27.28 14.60
C LEU A 95 17.56 -27.37 13.54
N VAL A 96 17.22 -27.87 12.37
CA VAL A 96 18.07 -27.87 11.17
C VAL A 96 17.27 -27.30 10.03
N SER A 97 17.86 -26.39 9.23
CA SER A 97 17.15 -25.85 8.07
C SER A 97 18.04 -25.67 6.86
N PHE A 98 17.39 -25.59 5.71
CA PHE A 98 17.97 -25.19 4.44
C PHE A 98 16.87 -24.53 3.58
N TYR A 99 17.30 -23.87 2.51
CA TYR A 99 16.38 -23.26 1.55
C TYR A 99 16.43 -23.99 0.22
N LEU A 100 15.25 -24.19 -0.40
CA LEU A 100 15.10 -24.60 -1.79
C LEU A 100 14.73 -23.38 -2.62
N ASN A 101 15.53 -23.06 -3.64
CA ASN A 101 15.23 -22.01 -4.61
C ASN A 101 14.82 -22.66 -5.93
N SER A 102 13.65 -22.31 -6.46
CA SER A 102 13.22 -22.74 -7.80
C SER A 102 13.27 -21.55 -8.78
N ASP A 103 13.74 -21.81 -10.02
CA ASP A 103 13.77 -20.81 -11.08
C ASP A 103 12.41 -20.64 -11.78
N ARG A 104 11.53 -21.64 -11.68
CA ARG A 104 10.20 -21.69 -12.31
C ARG A 104 9.23 -22.55 -11.52
N TYR A 105 7.97 -22.50 -11.90
CA TYR A 105 6.96 -23.43 -11.37
C TYR A 105 7.38 -24.87 -11.66
N THR A 106 7.44 -25.68 -10.64
CA THR A 106 7.72 -27.12 -10.74
C THR A 106 7.03 -27.88 -9.63
N LYS A 107 6.78 -29.17 -9.88
CA LYS A 107 6.44 -30.12 -8.84
C LYS A 107 7.65 -31.01 -8.57
N GLY A 108 7.67 -31.61 -7.41
CA GLY A 108 8.76 -32.53 -7.07
C GLY A 108 8.53 -33.23 -5.75
N THR A 109 9.46 -34.11 -5.41
CA THR A 109 9.41 -34.90 -4.18
C THR A 109 10.54 -34.48 -3.25
N LEU A 110 10.19 -33.94 -2.08
CA LEU A 110 11.09 -33.72 -0.96
C LEU A 110 11.29 -35.07 -0.25
N ARG A 111 12.54 -35.48 -0.09
CA ARG A 111 12.93 -36.71 0.65
C ARG A 111 13.73 -36.29 1.87
N ILE A 112 13.34 -36.79 3.04
CA ILE A 112 14.02 -36.57 4.31
C ILE A 112 14.16 -37.89 5.02
N ASN A 113 15.39 -38.41 5.07
CA ASN A 113 15.77 -39.54 5.88
C ASN A 113 16.54 -39.01 7.08
N GLY A 114 15.96 -39.09 8.27
CA GLY A 114 16.49 -38.46 9.49
C GLY A 114 16.03 -39.16 10.76
N PRO A 115 16.13 -38.48 11.90
CA PRO A 115 15.71 -39.02 13.19
C PRO A 115 14.24 -39.47 13.19
N GLU A 116 13.98 -40.58 13.85
CA GLU A 116 12.63 -41.18 13.94
C GLU A 116 11.61 -40.22 14.57
N ILE A 117 12.05 -39.47 15.59
CA ILE A 117 11.21 -38.46 16.26
C ILE A 117 11.55 -37.08 15.69
N SER A 118 10.88 -36.72 14.60
CA SER A 118 11.07 -35.44 13.91
C SER A 118 9.81 -34.94 13.26
N GLU A 119 9.78 -33.64 13.03
CA GLU A 119 8.75 -32.90 12.27
C GLU A 119 9.42 -32.03 11.20
N VAL A 120 8.78 -31.95 10.05
CA VAL A 120 9.25 -31.14 8.91
C VAL A 120 8.27 -30.03 8.63
N TYR A 121 8.79 -28.84 8.45
CA TYR A 121 8.01 -27.63 8.14
C TYR A 121 8.50 -27.05 6.80
N VAL A 122 7.57 -26.63 5.97
CA VAL A 122 7.83 -25.87 4.73
C VAL A 122 7.21 -24.50 4.90
N ASP A 123 8.01 -23.44 4.87
CA ASP A 123 7.60 -22.06 5.15
C ASP A 123 6.74 -21.95 6.43
N GLY A 124 7.20 -22.60 7.50
CA GLY A 124 6.53 -22.64 8.80
C GLY A 124 5.29 -23.53 8.90
N GLN A 125 4.86 -24.19 7.81
CA GLN A 125 3.72 -25.10 7.80
C GLN A 125 4.17 -26.55 8.02
N LEU A 126 3.58 -27.20 9.03
CA LEU A 126 3.85 -28.61 9.30
C LEU A 126 3.50 -29.48 8.07
N THR A 127 4.49 -30.19 7.55
CA THR A 127 4.38 -31.02 6.35
C THR A 127 4.47 -32.49 6.73
N LYS A 128 3.43 -33.27 6.41
CA LYS A 128 3.41 -34.68 6.69
C LYS A 128 4.26 -35.43 5.67
N LEU A 129 5.25 -36.17 6.15
CA LEU A 129 6.01 -37.12 5.34
C LEU A 129 5.33 -38.50 5.36
N THR A 130 5.29 -39.17 4.21
CA THR A 130 4.87 -40.54 4.07
C THR A 130 6.10 -41.36 3.62
N GLN A 131 6.60 -42.23 4.45
CA GLN A 131 7.86 -43.02 4.20
C GLN A 131 9.06 -42.09 3.89
N GLY A 132 9.15 -40.94 4.58
CA GLY A 132 10.21 -39.96 4.39
C GLY A 132 10.05 -39.04 3.17
N GLU A 133 8.91 -39.08 2.48
CA GLU A 133 8.66 -38.28 1.28
C GLU A 133 7.44 -37.35 1.41
N ALA A 134 7.52 -36.20 0.78
CA ALA A 134 6.40 -35.26 0.58
C ALA A 134 6.43 -34.70 -0.84
N SER A 135 5.28 -34.68 -1.50
CA SER A 135 5.12 -33.98 -2.78
C SER A 135 4.97 -32.48 -2.54
N LEU A 136 5.81 -31.67 -3.15
CA LEU A 136 5.76 -30.21 -3.09
C LEU A 136 5.50 -29.63 -4.47
N THR A 137 4.80 -28.49 -4.47
CA THR A 137 4.67 -27.61 -5.63
C THR A 137 5.45 -26.35 -5.33
N LEU A 138 6.49 -26.07 -6.12
CA LEU A 138 7.35 -24.91 -5.96
C LEU A 138 7.04 -23.89 -7.06
N GLU A 139 6.79 -22.67 -6.67
CA GLU A 139 6.79 -21.48 -7.55
C GLU A 139 8.21 -20.94 -7.68
N PRO A 140 8.49 -19.99 -8.60
CA PRO A 140 9.83 -19.42 -8.75
C PRO A 140 10.18 -18.50 -7.57
N GLN A 141 10.40 -19.10 -6.41
CA GLN A 141 10.76 -18.43 -5.15
C GLN A 141 11.59 -19.35 -4.25
N ARG A 142 12.00 -18.83 -3.09
CA ARG A 142 12.66 -19.57 -2.01
C ARG A 142 11.63 -20.19 -1.08
N TYR A 143 11.90 -21.42 -0.66
CA TYR A 143 11.15 -22.14 0.37
C TYR A 143 12.08 -22.49 1.53
N GLU A 144 11.69 -22.19 2.75
CA GLU A 144 12.41 -22.58 3.95
C GLU A 144 11.94 -23.97 4.39
N ILE A 145 12.88 -24.91 4.48
CA ILE A 145 12.62 -26.26 5.02
C ILE A 145 13.24 -26.31 6.41
N VAL A 146 12.43 -26.51 7.44
CA VAL A 146 12.89 -26.67 8.82
C VAL A 146 12.59 -28.09 9.28
N ILE A 147 13.59 -28.76 9.83
CA ILE A 147 13.49 -30.08 10.46
C ILE A 147 13.72 -29.90 11.95
N LYS A 148 12.69 -30.14 12.74
CA LYS A 148 12.73 -30.14 14.20
C LYS A 148 12.79 -31.58 14.66
N TYR A 149 13.81 -31.95 15.41
CA TYR A 149 13.97 -33.33 15.88
C TYR A 149 14.33 -33.40 17.36
N LEU A 150 14.02 -34.56 17.96
CA LEU A 150 14.37 -34.91 19.32
C LEU A 150 15.56 -35.86 19.31
N SER A 151 16.63 -35.54 20.03
CA SER A 151 17.73 -36.46 20.32
C SER A 151 17.60 -37.04 21.73
N GLU A 152 18.01 -38.31 21.86
CA GLU A 152 18.22 -38.99 23.11
C GLU A 152 19.71 -38.92 23.49
N SER A 153 20.04 -39.04 24.79
CA SER A 153 21.41 -38.95 25.29
C SER A 153 22.37 -39.86 24.50
N HIS A 154 23.45 -39.25 23.97
CA HIS A 154 24.53 -39.89 23.23
C HIS A 154 24.12 -40.75 22.02
N LYS A 155 22.87 -40.71 21.59
CA LYS A 155 22.40 -41.39 20.38
C LYS A 155 22.83 -40.60 19.15
N GLU A 156 23.66 -41.20 18.31
CA GLU A 156 24.00 -40.63 17.02
C GLU A 156 22.81 -40.71 16.07
N ASN A 157 22.57 -39.61 15.37
CA ASN A 157 21.55 -39.50 14.35
C ASN A 157 22.19 -38.98 13.06
N ALA A 158 21.68 -39.45 11.92
CA ALA A 158 22.07 -38.96 10.61
C ALA A 158 20.86 -38.34 9.91
N LEU A 159 21.11 -37.39 9.03
CA LEU A 159 20.11 -36.71 8.21
C LEU A 159 20.57 -36.71 6.77
N LYS A 160 19.70 -37.09 5.85
CA LYS A 160 19.91 -36.89 4.42
C LYS A 160 18.65 -36.24 3.86
N ALA A 161 18.79 -35.06 3.26
CA ALA A 161 17.70 -34.39 2.57
C ALA A 161 18.02 -34.23 1.08
N SER A 162 17.00 -34.43 0.25
CA SER A 162 17.09 -34.17 -1.18
C SER A 162 15.73 -33.73 -1.76
N PHE A 163 15.78 -33.11 -2.91
CA PHE A 163 14.60 -32.74 -3.67
C PHE A 163 14.74 -33.25 -5.10
N ASN A 164 13.72 -33.96 -5.59
CA ASN A 164 13.67 -34.46 -6.94
C ASN A 164 12.64 -33.69 -7.76
N PRO A 165 13.04 -32.67 -8.54
CA PRO A 165 12.12 -31.87 -9.32
C PRO A 165 11.58 -32.60 -10.55
N GLU A 166 10.39 -32.23 -11.01
CA GLU A 166 9.91 -32.61 -12.32
C GLU A 166 10.74 -31.94 -13.43
N LYS A 167 10.60 -32.40 -14.66
CA LYS A 167 11.41 -32.00 -15.83
C LYS A 167 11.57 -30.46 -15.98
N ASP A 168 12.76 -30.06 -16.42
CA ASP A 168 13.14 -28.73 -16.90
C ASP A 168 13.21 -27.60 -15.84
N ALA A 169 13.10 -27.88 -14.55
CA ALA A 169 13.29 -26.89 -13.50
C ALA A 169 14.69 -26.97 -12.90
N VAL A 170 15.31 -25.81 -12.70
CA VAL A 170 16.54 -25.67 -11.93
C VAL A 170 16.16 -25.35 -10.49
N VAL A 171 16.33 -26.35 -9.61
CA VAL A 171 16.17 -26.17 -8.17
C VAL A 171 17.55 -26.24 -7.52
N THR A 172 17.82 -25.35 -6.57
CA THR A 172 19.08 -25.32 -5.81
C THR A 172 18.79 -25.36 -4.32
N ALA A 173 19.64 -26.08 -3.57
CA ALA A 173 19.61 -26.08 -2.11
C ALA A 173 20.74 -25.20 -1.57
N THR A 174 20.43 -24.34 -0.58
CA THR A 174 21.38 -23.39 0.01
C THR A 174 21.04 -23.08 1.46
N VAL A 175 22.01 -22.53 2.19
CA VAL A 175 21.81 -21.91 3.52
C VAL A 175 21.76 -20.38 3.43
N ASN A 176 21.97 -19.80 2.25
CA ASN A 176 21.86 -18.36 2.04
C ASN A 176 20.39 -17.93 2.18
N PRO A 177 20.04 -17.03 3.12
CA PRO A 177 18.69 -16.57 3.34
C PRO A 177 18.18 -15.63 2.23
N GLU A 178 19.00 -15.23 1.27
CA GLU A 178 18.62 -14.34 0.18
C GLU A 178 17.41 -14.87 -0.60
N LYS A 179 16.41 -14.01 -0.77
CA LYS A 179 15.20 -14.32 -1.53
C LYS A 179 14.86 -13.22 -2.54
N ARG A 180 14.07 -13.60 -3.54
CA ARG A 180 13.46 -12.65 -4.47
C ARG A 180 12.26 -11.96 -3.81
N TYR A 181 11.94 -10.77 -4.30
CA TYR A 181 10.68 -10.10 -3.96
C TYR A 181 9.51 -10.84 -4.59
N THR A 182 8.49 -11.16 -3.81
CA THR A 182 7.37 -12.05 -4.18
C THR A 182 6.02 -11.36 -4.03
N LEU A 183 4.94 -11.99 -4.52
CA LEU A 183 3.57 -11.50 -4.30
C LEU A 183 3.18 -11.50 -2.83
N SER A 184 3.66 -12.46 -2.04
CA SER A 184 3.43 -12.46 -0.59
C SER A 184 4.04 -11.20 0.05
N ASP A 185 5.24 -10.78 -0.36
CA ASP A 185 5.86 -9.55 0.15
C ASP A 185 5.06 -8.28 -0.24
N VAL A 186 4.30 -8.32 -1.37
CA VAL A 186 3.41 -7.23 -1.78
C VAL A 186 2.14 -7.18 -0.93
N PHE A 187 1.53 -8.32 -0.64
CA PHE A 187 0.19 -8.38 -0.05
C PHE A 187 0.19 -8.63 1.46
N ASP A 188 1.10 -9.45 1.96
CA ASP A 188 1.15 -9.83 3.36
C ASP A 188 1.87 -8.79 4.22
N GLY A 189 1.65 -8.90 5.53
CA GLY A 189 2.27 -8.04 6.53
C GLY A 189 1.49 -6.76 6.84
N LYS A 190 2.13 -5.91 7.61
CA LYS A 190 1.56 -4.70 8.17
C LYS A 190 1.67 -3.53 7.19
N ARG A 191 0.60 -2.73 7.05
CA ARG A 191 0.55 -1.49 6.25
C ARG A 191 -0.09 -0.38 7.05
N ILE A 192 0.49 0.83 6.97
CA ILE A 192 -0.08 2.05 7.56
C ILE A 192 -1.24 2.49 6.69
N GLN A 193 -2.41 2.67 7.31
CA GLN A 193 -3.61 3.19 6.66
C GLN A 193 -3.75 4.70 6.88
N SER A 194 -3.38 5.18 8.05
CA SER A 194 -3.38 6.60 8.39
C SER A 194 -2.44 6.89 9.57
N ALA A 195 -1.98 8.12 9.66
CA ALA A 195 -1.24 8.62 10.80
C ALA A 195 -1.67 10.05 11.12
N SER A 196 -1.89 10.37 12.40
CA SER A 196 -2.30 11.72 12.81
C SER A 196 -1.68 12.13 14.14
N LEU A 197 -1.34 13.42 14.26
CA LEU A 197 -0.82 14.01 15.49
C LEU A 197 -1.93 14.43 16.44
N SER A 198 -1.67 14.28 17.74
CA SER A 198 -2.47 14.98 18.76
C SER A 198 -2.39 16.50 18.57
N PRO A 199 -3.39 17.29 19.00
CA PRO A 199 -3.36 18.74 18.88
C PRO A 199 -2.06 19.39 19.35
N ASN A 200 -1.46 18.92 20.47
CA ASN A 200 -0.19 19.44 21.00
C ASN A 200 1.06 18.86 20.34
N GLY A 201 0.93 17.97 19.35
CA GLY A 201 2.03 17.38 18.60
C GLY A 201 2.90 16.37 19.36
N LYS A 202 2.46 15.87 20.53
CA LYS A 202 3.27 14.96 21.36
C LYS A 202 3.00 13.49 21.12
N LEU A 203 1.78 13.15 20.69
CA LEU A 203 1.34 11.78 20.47
C LEU A 203 0.92 11.57 19.02
N ILE A 204 1.03 10.34 18.55
CA ILE A 204 0.67 9.96 17.18
C ILE A 204 -0.31 8.79 17.24
N ILE A 205 -1.48 8.92 16.62
CA ILE A 205 -2.33 7.78 16.27
C ILE A 205 -1.85 7.23 14.93
N VAL A 206 -1.58 5.92 14.88
CA VAL A 206 -1.28 5.19 13.65
C VAL A 206 -2.27 4.06 13.51
N SER A 207 -3.00 4.03 12.40
CA SER A 207 -3.91 2.92 12.07
C SER A 207 -3.21 1.99 11.10
N TYR A 208 -3.33 0.68 11.36
CA TYR A 208 -2.73 -0.37 10.57
C TYR A 208 -3.78 -1.32 10.01
N GLN A 209 -3.46 -1.87 8.87
CA GLN A 209 -4.05 -3.10 8.37
C GLN A 209 -2.93 -4.14 8.25
N GLU A 210 -3.16 -5.33 8.78
CA GLU A 210 -2.26 -6.45 8.68
C GLU A 210 -2.92 -7.58 7.90
N THR A 211 -2.26 -8.04 6.86
CA THR A 211 -2.71 -9.15 6.03
C THR A 211 -1.84 -10.37 6.33
N TYR A 212 -2.47 -11.45 6.73
CA TYR A 212 -1.82 -12.72 7.03
C TYR A 212 -1.78 -13.63 5.79
N PRO A 213 -0.85 -14.60 5.72
CA PRO A 213 -0.87 -15.63 4.70
C PRO A 213 -2.26 -16.27 4.56
N GLY A 214 -2.73 -16.40 3.32
CA GLY A 214 -4.11 -16.84 3.05
C GLY A 214 -5.15 -15.71 2.96
N GLY A 215 -4.72 -14.44 3.07
CA GLY A 215 -5.55 -13.26 2.80
C GLY A 215 -6.45 -12.81 3.95
N LYS A 216 -6.36 -13.43 5.13
CA LYS A 216 -7.06 -12.94 6.33
C LYS A 216 -6.50 -11.58 6.73
N GLN A 217 -7.37 -10.64 7.04
CA GLN A 217 -6.98 -9.28 7.43
C GLN A 217 -7.42 -8.95 8.85
N SER A 218 -6.62 -8.18 9.55
CA SER A 218 -6.98 -7.50 10.79
C SER A 218 -6.64 -6.02 10.71
N SER A 219 -7.41 -5.18 11.40
CA SER A 219 -7.13 -3.75 11.53
C SER A 219 -7.03 -3.39 13.00
N PHE A 220 -6.08 -2.55 13.34
CA PHE A 220 -5.88 -2.06 14.68
C PHE A 220 -5.24 -0.67 14.67
N THR A 221 -5.31 0.02 15.79
CA THR A 221 -4.78 1.38 15.94
C THR A 221 -3.85 1.43 17.16
N GLN A 222 -2.72 2.10 17.01
CA GLN A 222 -1.79 2.35 18.10
C GLN A 222 -1.70 3.86 18.38
N ILE A 223 -1.53 4.22 19.64
CA ILE A 223 -1.11 5.57 20.06
C ILE A 223 0.34 5.48 20.52
N LEU A 224 1.19 6.25 19.87
CA LEU A 224 2.62 6.29 20.10
C LEU A 224 3.00 7.59 20.80
N ASP A 225 3.96 7.53 21.72
CA ASP A 225 4.71 8.70 22.14
C ASP A 225 5.68 9.10 21.02
N LYS A 226 5.58 10.37 20.55
CA LYS A 226 6.38 10.84 19.41
C LYS A 226 7.88 10.87 19.69
N ALA A 227 8.26 11.17 20.93
CA ALA A 227 9.67 11.35 21.29
C ALA A 227 10.41 10.01 21.41
N THR A 228 9.73 8.99 21.94
CA THR A 228 10.33 7.67 22.22
C THR A 228 9.96 6.61 21.19
N GLY A 229 8.88 6.81 20.43
CA GLY A 229 8.29 5.79 19.55
C GLY A 229 7.58 4.67 20.29
N SER A 230 7.47 4.75 21.63
CA SER A 230 6.85 3.70 22.43
C SER A 230 5.33 3.67 22.24
N VAL A 231 4.76 2.46 22.21
CA VAL A 231 3.31 2.24 22.15
C VAL A 231 2.69 2.46 23.54
N LEU A 232 1.83 3.45 23.67
CA LEU A 232 1.07 3.74 24.90
C LEU A 232 -0.25 2.98 24.94
N VAL A 233 -0.94 2.89 23.81
CA VAL A 233 -2.24 2.24 23.68
C VAL A 233 -2.26 1.46 22.36
N GLU A 234 -2.83 0.26 22.40
CA GLU A 234 -3.23 -0.50 21.20
C GLU A 234 -4.70 -0.87 21.31
N ASN A 235 -5.46 -0.67 20.24
CA ASN A 235 -6.91 -0.88 20.24
C ASN A 235 -7.36 -1.44 18.89
N GLY A 236 -8.29 -2.39 18.89
CA GLY A 236 -8.96 -2.91 17.70
C GLY A 236 -9.98 -1.95 17.07
N GLN A 237 -10.27 -0.80 17.73
CA GLN A 237 -11.17 0.24 17.20
C GLN A 237 -10.38 1.32 16.46
N CYS A 238 -11.06 2.00 15.53
CA CYS A 238 -10.50 3.14 14.84
C CYS A 238 -10.49 4.37 15.78
N LEU A 239 -9.32 4.68 16.33
CA LEU A 239 -9.10 5.86 17.15
C LEU A 239 -8.90 7.11 16.29
N ARG A 240 -9.38 8.25 16.77
CA ARG A 240 -9.16 9.59 16.19
C ARG A 240 -8.92 10.61 17.29
N TRP A 241 -8.23 11.70 16.97
CA TRP A 241 -8.04 12.79 17.92
C TRP A 241 -9.26 13.69 18.02
N MET A 242 -9.56 14.15 19.23
CA MET A 242 -10.41 15.32 19.45
C MET A 242 -9.73 16.54 18.83
N PRO A 243 -10.48 17.52 18.26
CA PRO A 243 -9.89 18.64 17.55
C PRO A 243 -9.00 19.58 18.39
N LYS A 244 -9.27 19.70 19.69
CA LYS A 244 -8.61 20.67 20.58
C LYS A 244 -7.95 20.03 21.80
N SER A 245 -8.64 19.10 22.43
CA SER A 245 -8.12 18.34 23.55
C SER A 245 -7.22 17.19 23.05
N ASN A 246 -6.22 16.83 23.86
CA ASN A 246 -5.32 15.72 23.51
C ASN A 246 -5.90 14.36 23.88
N LEU A 247 -7.20 14.21 23.76
CA LEU A 247 -7.92 12.96 23.97
C LEU A 247 -8.13 12.26 22.61
N ALA A 248 -8.00 10.96 22.61
CA ALA A 248 -8.49 10.16 21.50
C ALA A 248 -9.98 9.85 21.67
N TYR A 249 -10.70 9.60 20.58
CA TYR A 249 -12.07 9.12 20.65
C TYR A 249 -12.31 7.97 19.67
N TYR A 250 -13.33 7.19 19.98
CA TYR A 250 -13.81 6.10 19.15
C TYR A 250 -15.28 5.80 19.43
N THR A 251 -15.89 4.97 18.62
CA THR A 251 -17.26 4.49 18.87
C THR A 251 -17.25 2.99 19.16
N ARG A 252 -18.13 2.58 20.05
CA ARG A 252 -18.37 1.16 20.34
C ARG A 252 -19.86 0.86 20.46
N LYS A 253 -20.22 -0.41 20.32
CA LYS A 253 -21.59 -0.86 20.56
C LYS A 253 -21.81 -0.96 22.08
N GLY A 254 -22.71 -0.15 22.60
CA GLY A 254 -23.16 -0.20 23.99
C GLY A 254 -24.51 -0.89 24.14
N MET A 255 -25.01 -0.96 25.37
CA MET A 255 -26.29 -1.61 25.67
C MET A 255 -27.50 -0.90 25.05
N LYS A 256 -27.45 0.43 24.95
CA LYS A 256 -28.57 1.27 24.46
C LYS A 256 -28.38 1.76 23.01
N GLY A 257 -27.28 1.47 22.39
CA GLY A 257 -26.94 1.96 21.04
C GLY A 257 -25.44 2.19 20.89
N THR A 258 -25.05 2.98 19.90
CA THR A 258 -23.65 3.35 19.69
C THR A 258 -23.21 4.36 20.74
N GLU A 259 -22.13 4.04 21.47
CA GLU A 259 -21.48 4.95 22.41
C GLU A 259 -20.34 5.69 21.74
N LEU A 260 -20.23 6.98 22.01
CA LEU A 260 -19.05 7.81 21.72
C LEU A 260 -18.20 7.88 22.98
N VAL A 261 -16.98 7.39 22.87
CA VAL A 261 -16.06 7.27 24.01
C VAL A 261 -14.82 8.13 23.75
N THR A 262 -14.40 8.88 24.75
CA THR A 262 -13.05 9.51 24.77
C THR A 262 -12.11 8.68 25.62
N LEU A 263 -10.86 8.67 25.20
CA LEU A 263 -9.75 7.97 25.85
C LEU A 263 -8.60 8.94 26.10
N ASP A 264 -8.17 9.07 27.33
CA ASP A 264 -6.91 9.71 27.67
C ASP A 264 -5.75 8.70 27.47
N PRO A 265 -4.85 8.91 26.48
CA PRO A 265 -3.80 7.95 26.19
C PRO A 265 -2.79 7.76 27.33
N THR A 266 -2.64 8.75 28.21
CA THR A 266 -1.66 8.73 29.31
C THR A 266 -2.19 7.97 30.51
N SER A 267 -3.39 8.34 30.98
CA SER A 267 -4.02 7.70 32.14
C SER A 267 -4.81 6.43 31.76
N LYS A 268 -5.05 6.19 30.48
CA LYS A 268 -5.89 5.13 29.90
C LYS A 268 -7.35 5.20 30.38
N LYS A 269 -7.78 6.35 30.89
CA LYS A 269 -9.14 6.56 31.37
C LYS A 269 -10.08 6.81 30.20
N GLU A 270 -11.21 6.13 30.21
CA GLU A 270 -12.32 6.33 29.26
C GLU A 270 -13.46 7.11 29.88
N ASN A 271 -14.12 7.97 29.06
CA ASN A 271 -15.37 8.62 29.42
C ASN A 271 -16.35 8.50 28.25
N ILE A 272 -17.61 8.20 28.56
CA ILE A 272 -18.69 8.15 27.57
C ILE A 272 -19.25 9.56 27.39
N LEU A 273 -19.10 10.14 26.18
CA LEU A 273 -19.66 11.45 25.83
C LEU A 273 -21.12 11.37 25.38
N ALA A 274 -21.49 10.29 24.69
CA ALA A 274 -22.86 10.03 24.26
C ALA A 274 -23.10 8.53 24.22
N SER A 275 -24.30 8.08 24.68
CA SER A 275 -24.64 6.66 24.80
C SER A 275 -25.64 6.15 23.75
N GLN A 276 -26.17 7.02 22.91
CA GLN A 276 -27.12 6.71 21.83
C GLN A 276 -26.83 7.61 20.62
N LEU A 277 -25.66 7.42 20.04
CA LEU A 277 -25.26 8.21 18.87
C LEU A 277 -26.11 7.81 17.65
N PRO A 278 -26.62 8.77 16.87
CA PRO A 278 -27.30 8.50 15.61
C PRO A 278 -26.40 7.72 14.63
N GLU A 279 -26.99 6.93 13.76
CA GLU A 279 -26.26 6.26 12.69
C GLU A 279 -25.81 7.28 11.64
N GLY A 280 -24.56 7.15 11.19
CA GLY A 280 -23.97 8.01 10.14
C GLY A 280 -22.51 8.28 10.38
N SER A 281 -21.86 8.87 9.37
CA SER A 281 -20.50 9.37 9.52
C SER A 281 -20.52 10.77 10.16
N PHE A 282 -19.61 11.02 11.09
CA PHE A 282 -19.56 12.29 11.78
C PHE A 282 -18.12 12.82 11.96
N SER A 283 -18.03 14.12 12.21
CA SER A 283 -16.84 14.82 12.69
C SER A 283 -17.19 15.74 13.84
N PHE A 284 -16.25 15.97 14.76
CA PHE A 284 -16.40 16.98 15.79
C PHE A 284 -16.34 18.38 15.19
N GLY A 285 -17.15 19.29 15.75
CA GLY A 285 -16.91 20.71 15.61
C GLY A 285 -15.61 21.12 16.32
N PRO A 286 -14.92 22.18 15.87
CA PRO A 286 -13.64 22.60 16.44
C PRO A 286 -13.67 22.94 17.94
N THR A 287 -14.84 23.29 18.45
CA THR A 287 -15.10 23.64 19.86
C THR A 287 -15.37 22.42 20.76
N GLU A 288 -15.54 21.22 20.15
CA GLU A 288 -15.78 19.92 20.82
C GLU A 288 -17.14 19.82 21.58
N ASP A 289 -18.07 20.71 21.33
CA ASP A 289 -19.40 20.75 21.97
C ASP A 289 -20.52 20.19 21.07
N TYR A 290 -20.23 19.93 19.78
CA TYR A 290 -21.16 19.34 18.85
C TYR A 290 -20.46 18.43 17.82
N LEU A 291 -21.28 17.61 17.15
CA LEU A 291 -20.88 16.80 16.01
C LEU A 291 -21.66 17.24 14.77
N LEU A 292 -21.01 17.19 13.61
CA LEU A 292 -21.65 17.29 12.30
C LEU A 292 -21.73 15.91 11.66
N PHE A 293 -22.93 15.52 11.29
CA PHE A 293 -23.21 14.24 10.65
C PHE A 293 -23.48 14.41 9.16
N SER A 294 -22.99 13.45 8.38
CA SER A 294 -23.44 13.22 7.01
C SER A 294 -24.33 11.97 7.00
N ILE A 295 -25.63 12.20 6.80
CA ILE A 295 -26.65 11.15 6.80
C ILE A 295 -27.09 10.83 5.39
N ARG A 296 -27.04 9.54 5.03
CA ARG A 296 -27.54 9.05 3.75
C ARG A 296 -29.01 8.71 3.86
N GLU A 297 -29.85 9.43 3.14
CA GLU A 297 -31.25 9.07 2.92
C GLU A 297 -31.37 8.22 1.66
N LYS A 298 -32.05 7.09 1.79
CA LYS A 298 -32.31 6.19 0.66
C LYS A 298 -33.34 6.83 -0.26
N GLY A 299 -33.06 6.81 -1.55
CA GLY A 299 -34.00 7.20 -2.58
C GLY A 299 -35.17 6.20 -2.70
N PRO A 300 -36.13 6.48 -3.60
CA PRO A 300 -37.25 5.56 -3.87
C PRO A 300 -36.74 4.15 -4.18
N GLN A 301 -37.39 3.14 -3.61
CA GLN A 301 -37.08 1.75 -3.92
C GLN A 301 -37.53 1.44 -5.35
N GLU A 302 -36.64 0.83 -6.08
CA GLU A 302 -36.90 0.38 -7.44
C GLU A 302 -37.67 -0.96 -7.42
N ARG A 303 -38.52 -1.16 -8.42
CA ARG A 303 -39.11 -2.49 -8.67
C ARG A 303 -38.01 -3.41 -9.17
N LYS A 304 -37.95 -4.63 -8.64
CA LYS A 304 -36.90 -5.60 -8.98
C LYS A 304 -36.86 -5.97 -10.46
N GLU A 305 -38.04 -5.95 -11.11
CA GLU A 305 -38.17 -6.45 -12.48
C GLU A 305 -38.06 -5.36 -13.55
N ILE A 306 -38.42 -4.12 -13.24
CA ILE A 306 -38.40 -2.99 -14.17
C ILE A 306 -37.88 -1.75 -13.45
N GLN A 307 -36.83 -1.15 -14.01
CA GLN A 307 -36.26 0.10 -13.53
C GLN A 307 -36.35 1.18 -14.61
N GLU A 308 -36.95 2.29 -14.30
CA GLU A 308 -36.88 3.49 -15.12
C GLU A 308 -35.55 4.19 -14.93
N ILE A 309 -34.76 4.38 -15.98
CA ILE A 309 -33.49 5.07 -15.99
C ILE A 309 -33.73 6.55 -16.32
N LEU A 310 -33.67 7.42 -15.31
CA LEU A 310 -33.94 8.85 -15.46
C LEU A 310 -32.79 9.58 -16.19
N VAL A 311 -31.56 9.19 -15.92
CA VAL A 311 -30.32 9.70 -16.54
C VAL A 311 -29.29 8.57 -16.58
N PRO A 312 -28.25 8.64 -17.41
CA PRO A 312 -27.25 7.56 -17.52
C PRO A 312 -26.65 7.10 -16.19
N ASP A 313 -26.43 7.99 -15.26
CA ASP A 313 -25.85 7.70 -13.93
C ASP A 313 -26.81 6.94 -13.00
N ASP A 314 -28.11 6.96 -13.24
CA ASP A 314 -29.13 6.24 -12.47
C ASP A 314 -28.98 4.70 -12.55
N ARG A 315 -28.14 4.22 -13.46
CA ARG A 315 -27.72 2.81 -13.52
C ARG A 315 -26.77 2.43 -12.38
N GLN A 316 -26.15 3.41 -11.72
CA GLN A 316 -25.22 3.15 -10.63
C GLN A 316 -25.97 2.86 -9.33
N PRO A 317 -25.61 1.80 -8.59
CA PRO A 317 -26.26 1.48 -7.33
C PRO A 317 -26.25 2.66 -6.36
N GLY A 318 -27.41 3.01 -5.85
CA GLY A 318 -27.54 4.09 -4.85
C GLY A 318 -27.47 5.52 -5.43
N TRP A 319 -27.50 5.71 -6.75
CA TRP A 319 -27.50 7.05 -7.36
C TRP A 319 -28.66 7.92 -6.86
N ARG A 320 -29.82 7.34 -6.56
CA ARG A 320 -31.01 8.05 -6.03
C ARG A 320 -30.88 8.43 -4.55
N ASN A 321 -29.88 7.91 -3.82
CA ASN A 321 -29.67 8.29 -2.42
C ASN A 321 -29.17 9.73 -2.34
N ARG A 322 -29.50 10.41 -1.25
CA ARG A 322 -29.05 11.78 -0.99
C ARG A 322 -28.34 11.85 0.35
N MET A 323 -27.36 12.73 0.43
CA MET A 323 -26.61 13.03 1.66
C MET A 323 -27.07 14.36 2.22
N PHE A 324 -27.37 14.39 3.52
CA PHE A 324 -27.77 15.61 4.22
C PHE A 324 -26.99 15.81 5.49
N ILE A 325 -26.81 17.06 5.87
CA ILE A 325 -26.02 17.49 7.01
C ILE A 325 -26.95 17.64 8.21
N HIS A 326 -26.52 17.08 9.36
CA HIS A 326 -27.17 17.21 10.65
C HIS A 326 -26.17 17.68 11.70
N LYS A 327 -26.64 18.36 12.74
CA LYS A 327 -25.86 18.74 13.91
C LYS A 327 -26.36 17.99 15.14
N TYR A 328 -25.45 17.42 15.91
CA TYR A 328 -25.73 16.79 17.21
C TYR A 328 -25.06 17.59 18.31
N ASP A 329 -25.82 18.18 19.20
CA ASP A 329 -25.33 18.92 20.38
C ASP A 329 -24.97 17.91 21.48
N LEU A 330 -23.71 17.87 21.90
CA LEU A 330 -23.22 16.89 22.87
C LEU A 330 -23.75 17.14 24.28
N ARG A 331 -24.14 18.37 24.62
CA ARG A 331 -24.64 18.72 25.94
C ARG A 331 -26.11 18.31 26.11
N THR A 332 -26.92 18.52 25.07
CA THR A 332 -28.37 18.32 25.13
C THR A 332 -28.84 17.03 24.49
N GLY A 333 -28.01 16.42 23.62
CA GLY A 333 -28.38 15.31 22.76
C GLY A 333 -29.31 15.70 21.60
N LEU A 334 -29.51 17.02 21.36
CA LEU A 334 -30.34 17.47 20.26
C LEU A 334 -29.71 17.13 18.91
N PHE A 335 -30.47 16.41 18.07
CA PHE A 335 -30.07 16.02 16.72
C PHE A 335 -30.91 16.79 15.70
N GLN A 336 -30.34 17.83 15.12
CA GLN A 336 -31.03 18.74 14.20
C GLN A 336 -30.55 18.58 12.77
N ARG A 337 -31.48 18.47 11.84
CA ARG A 337 -31.20 18.53 10.41
C ARG A 337 -30.88 19.95 9.98
N LEU A 338 -29.75 20.15 9.25
CA LEU A 338 -29.31 21.45 8.75
C LEU A 338 -29.63 21.64 7.27
N THR A 339 -29.66 20.60 6.46
CA THR A 339 -29.90 20.70 5.01
C THR A 339 -31.02 19.76 4.56
N TYR A 340 -31.73 20.17 3.50
CA TYR A 340 -32.86 19.46 2.91
C TYR A 340 -32.90 19.70 1.39
N GLY A 341 -33.64 18.89 0.66
CA GLY A 341 -33.89 19.10 -0.77
C GLY A 341 -33.68 17.85 -1.63
N HIS A 342 -33.65 18.03 -2.94
CA HIS A 342 -33.52 16.94 -3.93
C HIS A 342 -32.06 16.64 -4.33
N THR A 343 -31.11 17.46 -3.93
CA THR A 343 -29.68 17.26 -4.19
C THR A 343 -28.91 17.00 -2.88
N SER A 344 -27.87 16.18 -2.98
CA SER A 344 -26.95 15.95 -1.85
C SER A 344 -26.22 17.23 -1.44
N THR A 345 -25.96 17.35 -0.14
CA THR A 345 -25.10 18.39 0.45
C THR A 345 -23.92 17.75 1.15
N TYR A 346 -22.75 18.39 1.09
CA TYR A 346 -21.50 17.86 1.60
C TYR A 346 -20.81 18.91 2.49
N ILE A 347 -20.37 18.49 3.67
CA ILE A 347 -19.55 19.31 4.57
C ILE A 347 -18.22 19.55 3.87
N ASN A 348 -17.83 20.82 3.76
CA ASN A 348 -16.53 21.21 3.26
C ASN A 348 -15.57 21.53 4.40
N ASP A 349 -16.00 22.41 5.32
CA ASP A 349 -15.18 22.87 6.44
C ASP A 349 -16.05 23.53 7.53
N VAL A 350 -15.44 23.81 8.69
CA VAL A 350 -16.03 24.59 9.78
C VAL A 350 -15.01 25.63 10.22
N SER A 351 -15.47 26.88 10.43
CA SER A 351 -14.61 27.94 10.95
C SER A 351 -14.03 27.57 12.33
N GLN A 352 -12.83 28.02 12.65
CA GLN A 352 -12.11 27.63 13.88
C GLN A 352 -12.87 27.95 15.17
N ASP A 353 -13.69 29.00 15.15
CA ASP A 353 -14.58 29.39 16.25
C ASP A 353 -15.84 28.50 16.37
N GLY A 354 -16.03 27.57 15.42
CA GLY A 354 -17.17 26.64 15.39
C GLY A 354 -18.50 27.26 14.98
N HIS A 355 -18.53 28.53 14.53
CA HIS A 355 -19.77 29.24 14.24
C HIS A 355 -20.27 29.07 12.81
N TYR A 356 -19.37 28.89 11.84
CA TYR A 356 -19.75 28.85 10.43
C TYR A 356 -19.45 27.47 9.83
N LEU A 357 -20.47 26.89 9.21
CA LEU A 357 -20.35 25.69 8.38
C LEU A 357 -20.19 26.12 6.92
N LEU A 358 -19.13 25.64 6.27
CA LEU A 358 -18.96 25.67 4.83
C LEU A 358 -19.44 24.35 4.24
N PHE A 359 -20.38 24.40 3.30
CA PHE A 359 -20.89 23.21 2.66
C PHE A 359 -21.15 23.44 1.17
N SER A 360 -21.20 22.37 0.41
CA SER A 360 -21.43 22.42 -1.02
C SER A 360 -22.57 21.52 -1.46
N ARG A 361 -23.10 21.81 -2.65
CA ARG A 361 -23.92 20.91 -3.45
C ARG A 361 -23.50 20.97 -4.90
N ARG A 362 -23.78 19.90 -5.63
CA ARG A 362 -23.56 19.86 -7.09
C ARG A 362 -24.88 19.67 -7.81
N GLU A 363 -25.07 20.41 -8.89
CA GLU A 363 -26.20 20.29 -9.79
C GLU A 363 -25.71 19.72 -11.12
N PRO A 364 -26.43 18.73 -11.69
CA PRO A 364 -26.14 18.25 -13.04
C PRO A 364 -26.28 19.36 -14.09
N ASN A 365 -25.35 19.38 -15.04
CA ASN A 365 -25.42 20.22 -16.24
C ASN A 365 -25.03 19.36 -17.45
N LEU A 366 -25.99 18.69 -18.06
CA LEU A 366 -25.74 17.70 -19.10
C LEU A 366 -25.39 18.29 -20.47
N THR A 367 -25.53 19.60 -20.64
CA THR A 367 -25.29 20.29 -21.93
C THR A 367 -23.87 20.81 -22.09
N GLU A 368 -23.10 20.90 -21.01
CA GLU A 368 -21.76 21.46 -21.02
C GLU A 368 -20.80 20.67 -20.12
N ARG A 369 -19.54 20.59 -20.51
CA ARG A 369 -18.47 20.06 -19.63
C ARG A 369 -17.97 21.16 -18.68
N PRO A 370 -17.71 20.77 -17.40
CA PRO A 370 -18.02 19.51 -16.73
C PRO A 370 -19.54 19.36 -16.58
N PHE A 371 -20.03 18.11 -16.59
CA PHE A 371 -21.48 17.81 -16.55
C PHE A 371 -22.11 18.09 -15.17
N SER A 372 -21.52 19.01 -14.40
CA SER A 372 -22.04 19.48 -13.12
C SER A 372 -21.55 20.89 -12.81
N ARG A 373 -22.32 21.59 -11.97
CA ARG A 373 -21.98 22.89 -11.42
C ARG A 373 -21.95 22.82 -9.90
N THR A 374 -20.95 23.43 -9.29
CA THR A 374 -20.73 23.45 -7.83
C THR A 374 -21.26 24.76 -7.23
N TYR A 375 -21.97 24.63 -6.14
CA TYR A 375 -22.42 25.73 -5.29
C TYR A 375 -21.75 25.58 -3.93
N ILE A 376 -21.22 26.67 -3.36
CA ILE A 376 -20.63 26.70 -2.02
C ILE A 376 -21.37 27.73 -1.17
N TYR A 377 -21.77 27.30 0.01
CA TYR A 377 -22.56 28.05 0.97
C TYR A 377 -21.84 28.17 2.30
N LYS A 378 -22.05 29.31 2.98
CA LYS A 378 -21.66 29.54 4.36
C LYS A 378 -22.93 29.65 5.19
N MET A 379 -23.08 28.78 6.21
CA MET A 379 -24.19 28.79 7.15
C MET A 379 -23.70 29.24 8.53
N ASP A 380 -24.37 30.19 9.14
CA ASP A 380 -24.21 30.49 10.57
C ASP A 380 -25.00 29.43 11.37
N LEU A 381 -24.30 28.61 12.15
CA LEU A 381 -24.86 27.48 12.90
C LEU A 381 -25.72 27.91 14.10
N ARG A 382 -25.75 29.18 14.45
CA ARG A 382 -26.56 29.74 15.54
C ARG A 382 -27.89 30.29 15.02
N THR A 383 -27.87 30.94 13.88
CA THR A 383 -29.04 31.61 13.29
C THR A 383 -29.67 30.83 12.14
N MET A 384 -28.97 29.84 11.59
CA MET A 384 -29.32 29.12 10.37
C MET A 384 -29.34 30.00 9.12
N HIS A 385 -28.78 31.21 9.18
CA HIS A 385 -28.63 32.06 8.01
C HIS A 385 -27.61 31.47 7.04
N VAL A 386 -27.93 31.51 5.74
CA VAL A 386 -27.08 30.92 4.69
C VAL A 386 -26.76 31.97 3.62
N ASP A 387 -25.46 32.19 3.44
CA ASP A 387 -24.91 32.98 2.34
C ASP A 387 -24.45 32.06 1.20
N THR A 388 -24.77 32.42 -0.06
CA THR A 388 -24.19 31.79 -1.23
C THR A 388 -22.89 32.48 -1.59
N LEU A 389 -21.75 31.78 -1.42
CA LEU A 389 -20.43 32.34 -1.71
C LEU A 389 -20.02 32.08 -3.17
N ILE A 390 -20.16 30.83 -3.66
CA ILE A 390 -19.90 30.45 -5.06
C ILE A 390 -21.18 29.91 -5.64
N LYS A 391 -21.58 30.41 -6.83
CA LYS A 391 -22.88 30.12 -7.44
C LYS A 391 -22.70 29.43 -8.80
N GLY A 392 -22.88 28.12 -8.86
CA GLY A 392 -22.93 27.37 -10.11
C GLY A 392 -21.62 27.37 -10.89
N GLU A 393 -20.47 27.38 -10.19
CA GLU A 393 -19.17 27.42 -10.82
C GLU A 393 -18.78 26.05 -11.39
N LYS A 394 -18.06 26.07 -12.52
CA LYS A 394 -17.51 24.90 -13.18
C LYS A 394 -16.15 24.54 -12.61
N PHE A 395 -15.79 23.26 -12.65
CA PHE A 395 -14.46 22.77 -12.29
C PHE A 395 -14.00 23.04 -10.83
N VAL A 396 -14.90 23.45 -9.95
CA VAL A 396 -14.63 23.61 -8.51
C VAL A 396 -14.92 22.30 -7.78
N SER A 397 -13.97 21.83 -6.97
CA SER A 397 -14.08 20.60 -6.17
C SER A 397 -14.64 20.88 -4.78
N ARG A 398 -13.96 21.72 -3.99
CA ARG A 398 -14.32 22.10 -2.61
C ARG A 398 -13.62 23.38 -2.19
N ALA A 399 -13.97 23.87 -1.00
CA ALA A 399 -13.26 24.99 -0.38
C ALA A 399 -13.10 24.78 1.13
N VAL A 400 -12.12 25.45 1.74
CA VAL A 400 -11.93 25.51 3.18
C VAL A 400 -11.75 26.97 3.62
N PHE A 401 -12.07 27.29 4.88
CA PHE A 401 -11.85 28.61 5.44
C PHE A 401 -10.36 28.92 5.65
N SER A 402 -10.00 30.20 5.49
CA SER A 402 -8.79 30.71 6.13
C SER A 402 -8.92 30.64 7.66
N PRO A 403 -7.82 30.64 8.42
CA PRO A 403 -7.86 30.57 9.88
C PRO A 403 -8.74 31.65 10.56
N ASP A 404 -8.87 32.80 9.94
CA ASP A 404 -9.72 33.92 10.39
C ASP A 404 -11.11 33.93 9.75
N ALA A 405 -11.43 32.94 8.92
CA ALA A 405 -12.69 32.81 8.18
C ALA A 405 -13.07 34.01 7.29
N THR A 406 -12.11 34.87 6.90
CA THR A 406 -12.32 35.99 6.00
C THR A 406 -12.16 35.63 4.52
N GLN A 407 -11.47 34.56 4.24
CA GLN A 407 -11.17 34.06 2.91
C GLN A 407 -11.47 32.56 2.81
N LEU A 408 -11.55 32.05 1.57
CA LEU A 408 -11.59 30.62 1.27
C LEU A 408 -10.37 30.24 0.44
N LEU A 409 -9.83 29.07 0.73
CA LEU A 409 -8.94 28.35 -0.18
C LEU A 409 -9.81 27.39 -1.01
N VAL A 410 -9.88 27.63 -2.30
CA VAL A 410 -10.73 26.88 -3.23
C VAL A 410 -9.86 25.93 -4.04
N ASP A 411 -10.20 24.65 -4.01
CA ASP A 411 -9.63 23.59 -4.84
C ASP A 411 -10.45 23.49 -6.13
N ALA A 412 -9.77 23.66 -7.26
CA ALA A 412 -10.38 23.68 -8.58
C ALA A 412 -9.36 23.29 -9.66
N SER A 413 -9.81 23.12 -10.90
CA SER A 413 -8.87 23.07 -12.03
C SER A 413 -8.61 24.45 -12.62
N GLY A 414 -7.63 24.58 -13.51
CA GLY A 414 -7.24 25.86 -14.11
C GLY A 414 -8.36 26.54 -14.90
N GLU A 415 -9.37 25.79 -15.36
CA GLU A 415 -10.53 26.29 -16.11
C GLU A 415 -11.57 26.98 -15.25
N ALA A 416 -11.54 26.80 -13.92
CA ALA A 416 -12.48 27.46 -13.02
C ALA A 416 -12.36 28.99 -13.11
N PHE A 417 -13.47 29.68 -12.81
CA PHE A 417 -13.54 31.13 -12.76
C PHE A 417 -13.09 31.79 -14.09
N ASP A 418 -13.71 31.35 -15.19
CA ASP A 418 -13.41 31.82 -16.54
C ASP A 418 -11.95 31.59 -17.00
N GLY A 419 -11.32 30.55 -16.44
CA GLY A 419 -9.98 30.13 -16.85
C GLY A 419 -8.83 30.99 -16.33
N ILE A 420 -9.01 31.75 -15.24
CA ILE A 420 -7.94 32.60 -14.68
C ILE A 420 -6.71 31.81 -14.21
N GLY A 421 -6.88 30.51 -13.94
CA GLY A 421 -5.80 29.57 -13.57
C GLY A 421 -5.03 28.98 -14.76
N LEU A 422 -5.48 29.22 -15.98
CA LEU A 422 -4.87 28.61 -17.17
C LEU A 422 -3.51 29.26 -17.52
N LYS A 423 -2.54 28.38 -17.85
CA LYS A 423 -1.21 28.72 -18.38
C LYS A 423 -0.91 27.81 -19.57
N ILE A 424 -1.74 27.90 -20.59
CA ILE A 424 -1.65 27.10 -21.83
C ILE A 424 -1.43 28.02 -23.02
N LYS A 425 -0.89 27.47 -24.11
CA LYS A 425 -0.76 28.17 -25.39
C LYS A 425 -2.09 28.20 -26.12
N GLU A 426 -2.27 29.18 -26.98
CA GLU A 426 -3.45 29.26 -27.87
C GLU A 426 -3.60 27.97 -28.68
N GLY A 427 -4.84 27.44 -28.76
CA GLY A 427 -5.14 26.18 -29.40
C GLY A 427 -4.77 24.91 -28.65
N GLN A 428 -4.19 25.02 -27.45
CA GLN A 428 -3.87 23.90 -26.57
C GLN A 428 -5.04 23.55 -25.65
N THR A 429 -5.30 22.28 -25.47
CA THR A 429 -6.33 21.81 -24.51
C THR A 429 -5.72 21.65 -23.13
N SER A 430 -6.41 22.14 -22.10
CA SER A 430 -5.98 22.01 -20.71
C SER A 430 -6.22 20.57 -20.18
N ASN A 431 -5.48 20.22 -19.13
CA ASN A 431 -5.75 19.04 -18.33
C ASN A 431 -6.69 19.37 -17.17
N THR A 432 -7.98 19.12 -17.34
CA THR A 432 -9.01 19.39 -16.32
C THR A 432 -8.83 18.60 -15.02
N SER A 433 -7.92 17.63 -15.00
CA SER A 433 -7.59 16.81 -13.82
C SER A 433 -6.44 17.39 -12.98
N ASP A 434 -5.77 18.45 -13.46
CA ASP A 434 -4.72 19.13 -12.68
C ASP A 434 -5.35 20.01 -11.62
N GLY A 435 -5.14 19.65 -10.33
CA GLY A 435 -5.61 20.40 -9.18
C GLY A 435 -4.84 21.69 -8.98
N GLN A 436 -5.57 22.79 -8.77
CA GLN A 436 -5.04 24.11 -8.46
C GLN A 436 -5.74 24.73 -7.25
N LEU A 437 -5.08 25.67 -6.59
CA LEU A 437 -5.60 26.43 -5.47
C LEU A 437 -5.85 27.88 -5.85
N PHE A 438 -7.01 28.38 -5.41
CA PHE A 438 -7.44 29.77 -5.58
C PHE A 438 -7.77 30.37 -4.22
N LEU A 439 -7.47 31.64 -4.05
CA LEU A 439 -7.85 32.41 -2.87
C LEU A 439 -9.10 33.23 -3.22
N TYR A 440 -10.19 33.00 -2.50
CA TYR A 440 -11.46 33.70 -2.63
C TYR A 440 -11.66 34.59 -1.41
N ASN A 441 -11.82 35.92 -1.59
CA ASN A 441 -12.14 36.84 -0.52
C ASN A 441 -13.67 36.91 -0.32
N ILE A 442 -14.14 36.66 0.91
CA ILE A 442 -15.59 36.58 1.19
C ILE A 442 -16.27 37.92 1.09
N ALA A 443 -15.60 39.03 1.46
CA ALA A 443 -16.19 40.35 1.52
C ALA A 443 -16.45 40.97 0.14
N ASP A 444 -15.46 40.96 -0.74
CA ASP A 444 -15.51 41.56 -2.08
C ASP A 444 -15.70 40.56 -3.22
N LYS A 445 -15.69 39.25 -2.89
CA LYS A 445 -15.82 38.12 -3.83
C LYS A 445 -14.70 38.06 -4.88
N SER A 446 -13.57 38.71 -4.65
CA SER A 446 -12.41 38.65 -5.53
C SER A 446 -11.76 37.29 -5.47
N ILE A 447 -11.19 36.85 -6.61
CA ILE A 447 -10.58 35.53 -6.76
C ILE A 447 -9.18 35.72 -7.33
N LYS A 448 -8.19 35.01 -6.72
CA LYS A 448 -6.79 35.01 -7.15
C LYS A 448 -6.27 33.57 -7.28
N PRO A 449 -5.72 33.17 -8.44
CA PRO A 449 -5.05 31.86 -8.54
C PRO A 449 -3.73 31.91 -7.76
N LEU A 450 -3.50 30.90 -6.90
CA LEU A 450 -2.27 30.79 -6.10
C LEU A 450 -1.23 29.89 -6.74
N THR A 451 -1.67 28.89 -7.52
CA THR A 451 -0.79 27.85 -8.08
C THR A 451 -0.77 27.80 -9.61
N LYS A 452 -1.16 28.88 -10.29
CA LYS A 452 -1.17 29.00 -11.76
C LYS A 452 0.20 28.70 -12.39
N ASP A 453 1.29 29.17 -11.76
CA ASP A 453 2.67 28.99 -12.21
C ASP A 453 3.38 27.79 -11.58
N PHE A 454 2.64 26.92 -10.90
CA PHE A 454 3.13 25.73 -10.25
C PHE A 454 2.77 24.49 -11.09
N ASP A 455 3.75 23.88 -11.74
CA ASP A 455 3.55 22.77 -12.65
C ASP A 455 3.06 21.47 -12.00
N PRO A 456 3.46 21.09 -10.74
CA PRO A 456 2.88 19.95 -10.07
C PRO A 456 1.38 20.14 -9.79
N SER A 457 0.60 19.07 -9.88
CA SER A 457 -0.83 19.07 -9.60
C SER A 457 -1.10 18.93 -8.11
N VAL A 458 -1.80 19.86 -7.49
CA VAL A 458 -2.18 19.78 -6.07
C VAL A 458 -3.08 18.57 -5.82
N ASP A 459 -2.76 17.80 -4.77
CA ASP A 459 -3.48 16.58 -4.41
C ASP A 459 -4.21 16.71 -3.06
N SER A 460 -3.52 17.26 -2.04
CA SER A 460 -4.12 17.61 -0.74
C SER A 460 -3.59 18.92 -0.22
N TYR A 461 -4.31 19.56 0.70
CA TYR A 461 -3.91 20.83 1.28
C TYR A 461 -4.51 21.02 2.68
N GLU A 462 -3.77 21.75 3.51
CA GLU A 462 -4.17 22.17 4.84
C GLU A 462 -3.68 23.59 5.12
N TRP A 463 -4.57 24.47 5.58
CA TRP A 463 -4.21 25.83 5.96
C TRP A 463 -3.92 25.89 7.46
N ASN A 464 -2.65 25.99 7.82
CA ASN A 464 -2.22 25.96 9.21
C ASN A 464 -2.48 27.32 9.88
N ALA A 465 -3.14 27.28 11.04
CA ALA A 465 -3.49 28.48 11.81
C ALA A 465 -2.32 29.13 12.53
N LEU A 466 -1.27 28.37 12.88
CA LEU A 466 -0.14 28.85 13.68
C LEU A 466 0.79 29.75 12.87
N ASP A 467 1.14 29.36 11.65
CA ASP A 467 2.07 30.09 10.79
C ASP A 467 1.41 30.70 9.54
N LYS A 468 0.12 30.44 9.38
CA LYS A 468 -0.70 30.90 8.24
C LYS A 468 -0.19 30.42 6.87
N GLN A 469 0.67 29.38 6.85
CA GLN A 469 1.10 28.72 5.63
C GLN A 469 0.06 27.69 5.19
N ILE A 470 -0.02 27.44 3.90
CA ILE A 470 -0.77 26.34 3.32
C ILE A 470 0.24 25.22 3.03
N TYR A 471 0.05 24.07 3.65
CA TYR A 471 0.84 22.86 3.36
C TYR A 471 0.10 22.04 2.33
N ILE A 472 0.83 21.58 1.30
CA ILE A 472 0.24 20.85 0.18
C ILE A 472 1.06 19.60 -0.12
N THR A 473 0.39 18.53 -0.52
CA THR A 473 1.01 17.50 -1.35
C THR A 473 0.64 17.75 -2.80
N ALA A 474 1.58 17.48 -3.70
CA ALA A 474 1.35 17.65 -5.12
C ALA A 474 2.01 16.53 -5.93
N LYS A 475 1.33 16.09 -6.99
CA LYS A 475 1.87 15.17 -7.98
C LYS A 475 2.86 15.92 -8.86
N ASP A 476 4.14 15.62 -8.69
CA ASP A 476 5.25 16.12 -9.49
C ASP A 476 5.78 14.98 -10.35
N LYS A 477 5.23 14.85 -11.55
CA LYS A 477 5.47 13.73 -12.46
C LYS A 477 5.06 12.39 -11.81
N ASP A 478 6.01 11.48 -11.61
CA ASP A 478 5.76 10.17 -10.99
C ASP A 478 5.99 10.13 -9.47
N ARG A 479 6.13 11.31 -8.84
CA ARG A 479 6.30 11.49 -7.39
C ARG A 479 5.14 12.26 -6.78
N VAL A 480 4.97 12.11 -5.48
CA VAL A 480 4.10 12.98 -4.65
C VAL A 480 4.99 13.65 -3.62
N ARG A 481 5.11 14.97 -3.72
CA ARG A 481 6.00 15.78 -2.90
C ARG A 481 5.21 16.72 -2.00
N MET A 482 5.85 17.19 -0.93
CA MET A 482 5.29 18.16 0.00
C MET A 482 5.85 19.55 -0.24
N TYR A 483 4.99 20.56 -0.09
CA TYR A 483 5.34 21.97 -0.24
C TYR A 483 4.64 22.82 0.81
N SER A 484 5.20 23.97 1.12
CA SER A 484 4.53 25.08 1.80
C SER A 484 4.26 26.19 0.81
N LEU A 485 3.07 26.80 0.89
CA LEU A 485 2.61 27.91 0.07
C LEU A 485 2.25 29.09 0.99
N ASN A 486 2.85 30.23 0.75
CA ASN A 486 2.48 31.46 1.44
C ASN A 486 1.31 32.13 0.71
N PRO A 487 0.10 32.21 1.30
CA PRO A 487 -1.08 32.74 0.60
C PRO A 487 -0.99 34.24 0.28
N SER A 488 -0.20 35.03 1.03
CA SER A 488 -0.10 36.49 0.84
C SER A 488 0.69 36.83 -0.41
N ASN A 489 1.80 36.14 -0.69
CA ASN A 489 2.70 36.44 -1.81
C ASN A 489 2.76 35.34 -2.88
N GLY A 490 2.09 34.19 -2.66
CA GLY A 490 2.07 33.07 -3.60
C GLY A 490 3.39 32.25 -3.67
N LYS A 491 4.36 32.51 -2.76
CA LYS A 491 5.65 31.78 -2.78
C LYS A 491 5.46 30.34 -2.34
N ILE A 492 5.90 29.42 -3.19
CA ILE A 492 5.89 27.99 -2.92
C ILE A 492 7.33 27.53 -2.64
N LYS A 493 7.48 26.70 -1.57
CA LYS A 493 8.75 26.08 -1.18
C LYS A 493 8.54 24.57 -1.03
N GLN A 494 9.38 23.76 -1.69
CA GLN A 494 9.40 22.33 -1.45
C GLN A 494 9.96 22.03 -0.05
N LEU A 495 9.32 21.13 0.69
CA LEU A 495 9.77 20.66 1.99
C LEU A 495 10.77 19.50 1.83
N GLN A 496 11.66 19.35 2.83
CA GLN A 496 12.67 18.28 2.86
C GLN A 496 12.10 16.94 3.34
N ALA A 497 10.91 16.58 2.84
CA ALA A 497 10.32 15.27 3.10
C ALA A 497 11.11 14.17 2.38
N LYS A 498 11.21 13.02 3.03
CA LYS A 498 11.82 11.81 2.46
C LYS A 498 10.75 11.05 1.66
N GLU A 499 11.12 10.07 0.92
CA GLU A 499 10.30 9.21 0.06
C GLU A 499 9.91 9.84 -1.29
N ASP A 500 9.70 8.97 -2.27
CA ASP A 500 9.25 9.36 -3.60
C ASP A 500 7.77 9.73 -3.63
N VAL A 501 6.96 9.04 -2.83
CA VAL A 501 5.51 9.22 -2.78
C VAL A 501 5.09 9.39 -1.33
N ILE A 502 4.68 10.60 -0.99
CA ILE A 502 4.02 10.90 0.28
C ILE A 502 2.57 10.45 0.17
N SER A 503 2.17 9.53 1.04
CA SER A 503 0.83 8.94 1.02
C SER A 503 -0.19 9.80 1.77
N ASP A 504 0.20 10.34 2.93
CA ASP A 504 -0.64 11.20 3.76
C ASP A 504 0.21 11.96 4.78
N TYR A 505 -0.35 13.03 5.35
CA TYR A 505 0.28 13.82 6.41
C TYR A 505 -0.77 14.42 7.37
N SER A 506 -0.33 14.79 8.55
CA SER A 506 -1.14 15.46 9.56
C SER A 506 -0.31 16.49 10.30
N ILE A 507 -0.84 17.69 10.47
CA ILE A 507 -0.19 18.78 11.16
C ILE A 507 -0.85 18.98 12.53
N ALA A 508 -0.04 19.18 13.56
CA ALA A 508 -0.55 19.56 14.88
C ALA A 508 -1.08 20.99 14.87
N ASN A 509 -2.31 21.20 15.37
CA ASN A 509 -2.92 22.55 15.35
C ASN A 509 -2.41 23.47 16.47
N GLN A 510 -1.64 22.94 17.46
CA GLN A 510 -1.07 23.69 18.58
C GLN A 510 0.47 23.62 18.64
N ALA A 511 1.12 22.96 17.68
CA ALA A 511 2.57 22.83 17.61
C ALA A 511 3.07 22.87 16.16
N PHE A 512 4.31 23.34 15.95
CA PHE A 512 4.96 23.38 14.63
C PHE A 512 5.53 21.97 14.27
N GLU A 513 4.65 20.99 14.31
CA GLU A 513 4.99 19.56 14.12
C GLU A 513 4.03 18.94 13.12
N MET A 514 4.58 18.06 12.31
CA MET A 514 3.85 17.27 11.33
C MET A 514 4.26 15.81 11.45
N VAL A 515 3.37 14.90 11.14
CA VAL A 515 3.67 13.51 10.85
C VAL A 515 3.27 13.22 9.42
N TYR A 516 4.06 12.43 8.71
CA TYR A 516 3.72 11.95 7.37
C TYR A 516 4.23 10.55 7.16
N PHE A 517 3.62 9.82 6.25
CA PHE A 517 4.15 8.54 5.79
C PHE A 517 4.16 8.46 4.27
N GLY A 518 5.04 7.64 3.77
CA GLY A 518 5.22 7.46 2.34
C GLY A 518 6.03 6.21 2.02
N LEU A 519 6.29 6.02 0.74
CA LEU A 519 7.07 4.90 0.21
C LEU A 519 7.78 5.35 -1.07
N SER A 520 8.71 4.52 -1.53
CA SER A 520 9.48 4.82 -2.75
C SER A 520 9.49 3.62 -3.70
N ALA A 521 10.17 3.76 -4.82
CA ALA A 521 10.27 2.70 -5.82
C ALA A 521 10.87 1.40 -5.26
N SER A 522 11.72 1.47 -4.22
CA SER A 522 12.49 0.35 -3.67
C SER A 522 12.37 0.20 -2.16
N ASN A 523 11.36 0.78 -1.54
CA ASN A 523 11.04 0.55 -0.14
C ASN A 523 9.54 0.64 0.12
N SER A 524 9.08 -0.13 1.12
CA SER A 524 7.73 -0.07 1.65
C SER A 524 7.53 1.18 2.52
N GLN A 525 6.36 1.29 3.13
CA GLN A 525 5.97 2.46 3.91
C GLN A 525 6.90 2.73 5.10
N ARG A 526 7.19 4.03 5.28
CA ARG A 526 7.88 4.59 6.44
C ARG A 526 7.10 5.76 7.00
N LEU A 527 7.05 5.84 8.33
CA LEU A 527 6.42 6.94 9.06
C LEU A 527 7.51 7.88 9.57
N TYR A 528 7.30 9.17 9.37
CA TYR A 528 8.23 10.22 9.75
C TYR A 528 7.57 11.26 10.64
N THR A 529 8.34 11.81 11.55
CA THR A 529 8.04 13.09 12.21
C THR A 529 8.74 14.22 11.46
N TYR A 530 8.15 15.39 11.43
CA TYR A 530 8.68 16.56 10.73
C TYR A 530 8.49 17.81 11.56
N ASN A 531 9.57 18.57 11.76
CA ASN A 531 9.52 19.85 12.45
C ASN A 531 9.43 20.99 11.45
N LEU A 532 8.33 21.74 11.50
CA LEU A 532 8.03 22.81 10.54
C LEU A 532 8.92 24.07 10.67
N LYS A 533 9.62 24.25 11.83
CA LYS A 533 10.49 25.41 12.04
C LYS A 533 11.86 25.26 11.41
N ASN A 534 12.42 24.06 11.48
CA ASN A 534 13.79 23.78 11.02
C ASN A 534 13.85 22.88 9.77
N ASP A 535 12.69 22.54 9.17
CA ASP A 535 12.59 21.76 7.93
C ASP A 535 13.29 20.37 8.07
N ALA A 536 13.16 19.73 9.25
CA ALA A 536 13.85 18.48 9.59
C ALA A 536 12.89 17.30 9.72
N SER A 537 13.25 16.19 9.11
CA SER A 537 12.49 14.94 9.08
C SER A 537 13.26 13.80 9.76
N SER A 538 12.59 13.03 10.62
CA SER A 538 13.14 11.84 11.30
C SER A 538 12.23 10.63 11.10
N CYS A 539 12.81 9.49 10.68
CA CYS A 539 12.07 8.23 10.54
C CYS A 539 11.74 7.66 11.92
N LEU A 540 10.45 7.43 12.17
CA LEU A 540 9.94 6.84 13.41
C LEU A 540 9.65 5.35 13.25
N ILE A 541 9.03 4.95 12.13
CA ILE A 541 8.69 3.56 11.82
C ILE A 541 9.16 3.24 10.40
N ASP A 542 9.82 2.10 10.25
CA ASP A 542 10.26 1.58 8.96
C ASP A 542 9.73 0.15 8.77
N LEU A 543 8.62 0.01 8.03
CA LEU A 543 8.03 -1.28 7.71
C LEU A 543 8.84 -2.05 6.65
N SER A 544 9.72 -1.37 5.91
CA SER A 544 10.58 -2.00 4.91
C SER A 544 11.55 -3.00 5.51
N LYS A 545 12.00 -2.78 6.76
CA LYS A 545 12.98 -3.66 7.43
C LYS A 545 12.51 -5.10 7.57
N GLU A 546 11.22 -5.29 7.82
CA GLU A 546 10.63 -6.63 7.93
C GLU A 546 10.33 -7.22 6.55
N ILE A 547 9.68 -6.43 5.67
CA ILE A 547 9.25 -6.87 4.35
C ILE A 547 10.45 -7.22 3.46
N LEU A 548 11.50 -6.40 3.53
CA LEU A 548 12.70 -6.58 2.71
C LEU A 548 13.81 -7.36 3.45
N LYS A 549 13.49 -7.96 4.60
CA LYS A 549 14.43 -8.86 5.25
C LYS A 549 14.80 -9.99 4.28
N ASP A 550 16.08 -10.18 4.07
CA ASP A 550 16.65 -11.17 3.15
C ASP A 550 16.24 -10.98 1.66
N VAL A 551 15.55 -9.89 1.29
CA VAL A 551 15.17 -9.59 -0.09
C VAL A 551 16.24 -8.73 -0.77
N THR A 552 16.74 -9.19 -1.90
CA THR A 552 17.61 -8.40 -2.76
C THR A 552 16.80 -7.81 -3.91
N LEU A 553 16.74 -6.48 -3.97
CA LEU A 553 16.13 -5.73 -5.06
C LEU A 553 17.19 -5.31 -6.07
N GLY A 554 16.79 -5.23 -7.33
CA GLY A 554 17.60 -4.59 -8.35
C GLY A 554 17.52 -3.07 -8.27
N GLU A 555 18.47 -2.39 -8.90
CA GLU A 555 18.55 -0.93 -8.96
C GLU A 555 17.40 -0.34 -9.79
N VAL A 556 16.91 0.84 -9.38
CA VAL A 556 15.92 1.64 -10.13
C VAL A 556 16.62 2.88 -10.68
N GLN A 557 16.63 3.03 -12.00
CA GLN A 557 17.30 4.11 -12.71
C GLN A 557 16.31 4.93 -13.54
N ASP A 558 16.39 6.27 -13.46
CA ASP A 558 15.64 7.15 -14.34
C ASP A 558 16.19 7.10 -15.76
N TRP A 559 15.28 7.03 -16.72
CA TRP A 559 15.66 7.12 -18.11
C TRP A 559 14.60 7.88 -18.92
N ASN A 560 14.99 9.02 -19.43
CA ASN A 560 14.16 9.91 -20.22
C ASN A 560 14.69 9.98 -21.64
N PHE A 561 13.81 10.28 -22.62
CA PHE A 561 14.24 10.53 -23.98
C PHE A 561 13.40 11.63 -24.63
N VAL A 562 13.96 12.31 -25.62
CA VAL A 562 13.26 13.32 -26.40
C VAL A 562 12.55 12.64 -27.57
N SER A 563 11.24 12.89 -27.70
CA SER A 563 10.43 12.37 -28.81
C SER A 563 10.79 13.09 -30.12
N ALA A 564 10.34 12.55 -31.26
CA ALA A 564 10.51 13.20 -32.56
C ALA A 564 9.80 14.57 -32.66
N GLN A 565 8.85 14.83 -31.78
CA GLN A 565 8.12 16.10 -31.66
C GLN A 565 8.82 17.09 -30.71
N GLY A 566 9.97 16.74 -30.13
CA GLY A 566 10.72 17.57 -29.19
C GLY A 566 10.28 17.43 -27.72
N ASP A 567 9.29 16.58 -27.40
CA ASP A 567 8.81 16.41 -26.04
C ASP A 567 9.71 15.47 -25.25
N THR A 568 9.95 15.77 -23.97
CA THR A 568 10.63 14.85 -23.07
C THR A 568 9.64 13.80 -22.57
N ILE A 569 9.93 12.54 -22.86
CA ILE A 569 9.21 11.37 -22.35
C ILE A 569 9.97 10.84 -21.14
N TYR A 570 9.29 10.81 -20.02
CA TYR A 570 9.84 10.37 -18.74
C TYR A 570 9.67 8.87 -18.57
N GLY A 571 10.63 8.22 -17.92
CA GLY A 571 10.57 6.80 -17.63
C GLY A 571 11.60 6.36 -16.61
N ARG A 572 11.53 5.08 -16.23
CA ARG A 572 12.49 4.46 -15.31
C ARG A 572 12.62 2.97 -15.59
N PHE A 573 13.83 2.45 -15.36
CA PHE A 573 14.13 1.01 -15.40
C PHE A 573 14.19 0.43 -14.00
N TYR A 574 13.71 -0.80 -13.88
CA TYR A 574 13.97 -1.71 -12.77
C TYR A 574 14.88 -2.82 -13.30
N LEU A 575 16.09 -2.89 -12.79
CA LEU A 575 17.08 -3.89 -13.20
C LEU A 575 16.90 -5.17 -12.34
N PRO A 576 17.28 -6.35 -12.87
CA PRO A 576 17.35 -7.56 -12.06
C PRO A 576 18.29 -7.40 -10.87
N PRO A 577 18.04 -8.11 -9.73
CA PRO A 577 19.07 -8.29 -8.71
C PRO A 577 20.34 -8.86 -9.34
N HIS A 578 21.51 -8.44 -8.84
CA HIS A 578 22.82 -8.85 -9.37
C HIS A 578 22.96 -8.63 -10.90
N PHE A 579 22.44 -7.50 -11.38
CA PHE A 579 22.46 -7.15 -12.80
C PHE A 579 23.91 -7.16 -13.35
N ASP A 580 24.11 -7.87 -14.44
CA ASP A 580 25.39 -7.99 -15.13
C ASP A 580 25.29 -7.35 -16.52
N ALA A 581 25.96 -6.23 -16.72
CA ALA A 581 25.93 -5.46 -17.97
C ALA A 581 26.49 -6.23 -19.19
N THR A 582 27.19 -7.33 -18.99
CA THR A 582 27.72 -8.17 -20.10
C THR A 582 26.67 -9.15 -20.62
N LYS A 583 25.57 -9.39 -19.89
CA LYS A 583 24.51 -10.32 -20.24
C LYS A 583 23.36 -9.64 -20.97
N LYS A 584 22.57 -10.43 -21.66
CA LYS A 584 21.33 -9.99 -22.32
C LYS A 584 20.12 -10.41 -21.50
N TYR A 585 19.20 -9.46 -21.27
CA TYR A 585 18.00 -9.68 -20.50
C TYR A 585 16.75 -9.46 -21.36
N PRO A 586 15.68 -10.24 -21.17
CA PRO A 586 14.38 -9.91 -21.73
C PRO A 586 13.84 -8.63 -21.07
N MET A 587 13.01 -7.86 -21.78
CA MET A 587 12.47 -6.61 -21.28
C MET A 587 10.94 -6.57 -21.33
N ILE A 588 10.35 -6.11 -20.24
CA ILE A 588 8.92 -5.75 -20.13
C ILE A 588 8.81 -4.23 -20.22
N VAL A 589 7.99 -3.73 -21.14
CA VAL A 589 7.64 -2.31 -21.21
C VAL A 589 6.23 -2.13 -20.66
N ASN A 590 6.12 -1.36 -19.59
CA ASN A 590 4.85 -1.03 -18.92
C ASN A 590 4.51 0.44 -19.22
N TYR A 591 3.33 0.69 -19.74
CA TYR A 591 2.80 2.04 -19.96
C TYR A 591 1.31 2.07 -19.63
N TYR A 592 0.86 3.24 -19.16
CA TYR A 592 -0.53 3.50 -18.84
C TYR A 592 -1.11 4.53 -19.83
N GLY A 593 -2.27 4.25 -20.40
CA GLY A 593 -2.93 5.14 -21.38
C GLY A 593 -3.86 6.18 -20.76
N GLY A 594 -3.92 6.31 -19.44
CA GLY A 594 -4.79 7.25 -18.73
C GLY A 594 -4.12 8.59 -18.39
N THR A 595 -4.86 9.42 -17.64
CA THR A 595 -4.47 10.79 -17.28
C THR A 595 -3.55 10.88 -16.07
N THR A 596 -3.24 9.76 -15.40
CA THR A 596 -2.40 9.74 -14.20
C THR A 596 -1.06 9.10 -14.46
N PRO A 597 0.04 9.60 -13.87
CA PRO A 597 1.33 8.95 -13.97
C PRO A 597 1.37 7.61 -13.22
N THR A 598 2.26 6.72 -13.65
CA THR A 598 2.61 5.52 -12.88
C THR A 598 3.57 5.91 -11.76
N ALA A 599 3.08 5.98 -10.54
CA ALA A 599 3.84 6.44 -9.37
C ALA A 599 5.01 5.51 -9.02
N ARG A 600 5.98 6.05 -8.25
CA ARG A 600 7.16 5.34 -7.74
C ARG A 600 6.84 4.59 -6.47
N VAL A 601 6.00 3.58 -6.57
CA VAL A 601 5.60 2.75 -5.44
C VAL A 601 6.11 1.33 -5.64
N MET A 602 6.67 0.74 -4.59
CA MET A 602 7.16 -0.64 -4.62
C MET A 602 5.99 -1.61 -4.67
N GLU A 603 5.01 -1.45 -3.77
CA GLU A 603 3.77 -2.22 -3.76
C GLU A 603 2.76 -1.61 -4.72
N SER A 604 2.73 -2.09 -5.94
CA SER A 604 1.80 -1.64 -6.98
C SER A 604 0.99 -2.82 -7.52
N ARG A 605 -0.09 -2.52 -8.23
CA ARG A 605 -0.89 -3.53 -8.95
C ARG A 605 -0.03 -4.36 -9.93
N TYR A 606 1.04 -3.75 -10.47
CA TYR A 606 2.01 -4.40 -11.36
C TYR A 606 3.40 -4.22 -10.76
N PRO A 607 3.78 -5.05 -9.77
CA PRO A 607 4.98 -4.82 -8.98
C PRO A 607 6.24 -5.13 -9.80
N SER A 608 6.91 -4.08 -10.25
CA SER A 608 8.04 -4.16 -11.17
C SER A 608 9.22 -4.97 -10.62
N HIS A 609 9.46 -4.92 -9.32
CA HIS A 609 10.54 -5.69 -8.68
C HIS A 609 10.31 -7.21 -8.72
N ILE A 610 9.06 -7.70 -8.78
CA ILE A 610 8.79 -9.13 -8.97
C ILE A 610 9.31 -9.59 -10.33
N TYR A 611 8.96 -8.85 -11.40
CA TYR A 611 9.44 -9.18 -12.74
C TYR A 611 10.97 -9.01 -12.86
N ALA A 612 11.53 -7.99 -12.22
CA ALA A 612 12.97 -7.80 -12.16
C ALA A 612 13.66 -8.97 -11.44
N GLY A 613 13.09 -9.45 -10.32
CA GLY A 613 13.55 -10.63 -9.60
C GLY A 613 13.49 -11.93 -10.42
N LEU A 614 12.62 -12.00 -11.43
CA LEU A 614 12.53 -13.09 -12.41
C LEU A 614 13.52 -12.95 -13.59
N GLY A 615 14.39 -11.93 -13.58
CA GLY A 615 15.41 -11.72 -14.59
C GLY A 615 14.98 -10.86 -15.77
N TYR A 616 13.90 -10.10 -15.68
CA TYR A 616 13.50 -9.13 -16.68
C TYR A 616 14.01 -7.73 -16.34
N ILE A 617 14.38 -6.95 -17.34
CA ILE A 617 14.43 -5.49 -17.19
C ILE A 617 13.00 -4.97 -17.36
N VAL A 618 12.50 -4.20 -16.39
CA VAL A 618 11.18 -3.58 -16.49
C VAL A 618 11.33 -2.10 -16.75
N TYR A 619 10.79 -1.62 -17.87
CA TYR A 619 10.79 -0.21 -18.24
C TYR A 619 9.40 0.37 -18.12
N ILE A 620 9.24 1.39 -17.26
CA ILE A 620 8.00 2.14 -17.11
C ILE A 620 8.11 3.44 -17.90
N ILE A 621 7.14 3.69 -18.79
CA ILE A 621 7.02 4.91 -19.57
C ILE A 621 5.85 5.72 -19.01
N GLN A 622 6.08 6.99 -18.71
CA GLN A 622 5.03 7.90 -18.29
C GLN A 622 4.19 8.38 -19.48
N PRO A 623 2.85 8.47 -19.34
CA PRO A 623 2.00 8.97 -20.40
C PRO A 623 2.21 10.47 -20.60
N SER A 624 2.21 10.91 -21.85
CA SER A 624 2.22 12.34 -22.18
C SER A 624 0.91 12.99 -21.78
N GLY A 625 0.95 14.21 -21.22
CA GLY A 625 -0.21 14.95 -20.80
C GLY A 625 -0.87 14.41 -19.52
N ALA A 626 -0.18 13.54 -18.76
CA ALA A 626 -0.65 13.10 -17.46
C ALA A 626 -0.60 14.24 -16.44
N THR A 627 -1.43 14.13 -15.42
CA THR A 627 -1.47 15.02 -14.25
C THR A 627 -0.09 15.20 -13.63
N GLY A 628 0.29 16.44 -13.30
CA GLY A 628 1.55 16.75 -12.64
C GLY A 628 2.75 16.92 -13.58
N PHE A 629 2.55 16.95 -14.91
CA PHE A 629 3.60 17.28 -15.88
C PHE A 629 3.57 18.75 -16.34
N GLY A 630 2.72 19.56 -15.72
CA GLY A 630 2.50 20.96 -16.05
C GLY A 630 1.46 21.18 -17.14
N GLN A 631 0.80 22.34 -17.10
CA GLN A 631 -0.28 22.69 -18.04
C GLN A 631 0.23 22.84 -19.49
N SER A 632 1.50 23.23 -19.68
CA SER A 632 2.12 23.38 -21.00
C SER A 632 2.54 22.05 -21.64
N SER A 633 2.44 20.93 -20.91
CA SER A 633 2.76 19.62 -21.45
C SER A 633 1.80 19.26 -22.59
N PRO A 634 2.29 18.81 -23.75
CA PRO A 634 1.39 18.51 -24.87
C PRO A 634 0.44 17.35 -24.54
N HIS A 635 -0.86 17.62 -24.65
CA HIS A 635 -1.90 16.64 -24.33
C HIS A 635 -2.07 15.64 -25.45
N ALA A 636 -1.66 14.42 -25.19
CA ALA A 636 -1.92 13.29 -26.08
C ALA A 636 -3.38 12.78 -26.04
N MET A 637 -4.23 13.34 -25.15
CA MET A 637 -5.56 12.80 -24.87
C MET A 637 -6.72 13.58 -25.52
N SER A 638 -6.47 14.62 -26.32
CA SER A 638 -7.54 15.18 -27.14
C SER A 638 -7.68 14.36 -28.42
N THR A 639 -8.88 14.02 -28.81
CA THR A 639 -9.39 13.38 -30.04
C THR A 639 -8.47 12.53 -30.98
N HIS A 640 -7.15 12.66 -30.87
CA HIS A 640 -6.12 11.88 -31.55
C HIS A 640 -5.34 10.96 -30.59
N GLY A 641 -5.81 10.84 -29.35
CA GLY A 641 -5.02 10.40 -28.20
C GLY A 641 -4.58 8.94 -28.17
N VAL A 642 -5.20 8.05 -28.93
CA VAL A 642 -4.85 6.62 -28.86
C VAL A 642 -3.58 6.30 -29.70
N ASN A 643 -3.36 7.01 -30.79
CA ASN A 643 -2.23 6.72 -31.68
C ASN A 643 -0.88 7.31 -31.22
N LEU A 644 -0.89 8.46 -30.51
CA LEU A 644 0.34 9.10 -30.06
C LEU A 644 1.05 8.33 -28.91
N PRO A 645 0.37 7.89 -27.84
CA PRO A 645 0.99 7.07 -26.81
C PRO A 645 1.57 5.76 -27.33
N LEU A 646 0.86 5.07 -28.24
CA LEU A 646 1.32 3.82 -28.84
C LEU A 646 2.56 4.03 -29.73
N THR A 647 2.59 5.07 -30.55
CA THR A 647 3.74 5.43 -31.38
C THR A 647 4.92 5.90 -30.53
N ARG A 648 4.68 6.65 -29.45
CA ARG A 648 5.71 7.06 -28.52
C ARG A 648 6.29 5.86 -27.77
N SER A 649 5.46 4.95 -27.29
CA SER A 649 5.88 3.71 -26.64
C SER A 649 6.71 2.81 -27.57
N SER A 650 6.31 2.67 -28.84
CA SER A 650 7.07 1.87 -29.81
C SER A 650 8.43 2.48 -30.18
N LYS A 651 8.51 3.81 -30.26
CA LYS A 651 9.79 4.53 -30.46
C LYS A 651 10.68 4.46 -29.23
N ALA A 652 10.11 4.62 -28.02
CA ALA A 652 10.82 4.46 -26.75
C ALA A 652 11.42 3.06 -26.64
N ARG A 653 10.66 2.02 -26.96
CA ARG A 653 11.15 0.65 -27.01
C ARG A 653 12.34 0.48 -27.96
N LYS A 654 12.26 1.03 -29.18
CA LYS A 654 13.36 0.97 -30.17
C LYS A 654 14.59 1.75 -29.68
N SER A 655 14.41 2.90 -29.06
CA SER A 655 15.47 3.72 -28.50
C SER A 655 16.11 3.04 -27.29
N SER A 656 15.31 2.54 -26.35
CA SER A 656 15.80 1.80 -25.17
C SER A 656 16.60 0.56 -25.56
N VAL A 657 16.13 -0.21 -26.54
CA VAL A 657 16.85 -1.40 -27.05
C VAL A 657 18.17 -1.03 -27.72
N ARG A 658 18.27 0.17 -28.33
CA ARG A 658 19.52 0.66 -28.92
C ARG A 658 20.48 1.21 -27.87
N SER A 659 19.96 1.92 -26.86
CA SER A 659 20.77 2.55 -25.81
C SER A 659 21.25 1.54 -24.77
N ILE A 660 20.44 0.53 -24.47
CA ILE A 660 20.79 -0.57 -23.59
C ILE A 660 21.13 -1.74 -24.48
N LEU A 661 22.41 -1.89 -24.84
CA LEU A 661 22.99 -3.00 -25.64
C LEU A 661 22.67 -4.41 -25.09
N LEU A 662 21.81 -4.50 -24.10
CA LEU A 662 21.60 -5.61 -23.18
C LEU A 662 20.35 -6.45 -23.51
N SER A 663 19.35 -5.92 -24.26
CA SER A 663 18.12 -6.68 -24.52
C SER A 663 18.15 -7.33 -25.90
N THR A 664 17.64 -8.55 -25.99
CA THR A 664 17.44 -9.21 -27.27
C THR A 664 16.18 -8.66 -27.95
N ARG A 665 16.30 -8.11 -29.16
CA ARG A 665 15.17 -7.58 -29.95
C ARG A 665 13.99 -8.55 -30.11
N ARG A 666 14.20 -9.85 -29.94
CA ARG A 666 13.20 -10.92 -30.14
C ARG A 666 12.38 -11.29 -28.88
N LYS A 667 12.72 -10.80 -27.68
CA LYS A 667 12.09 -11.21 -26.42
C LYS A 667 11.56 -10.03 -25.58
N SER A 668 11.13 -8.92 -26.19
CA SER A 668 10.49 -7.85 -25.45
C SER A 668 8.96 -7.94 -25.55
N VAL A 669 8.29 -7.87 -24.41
CA VAL A 669 6.82 -7.88 -24.29
C VAL A 669 6.38 -6.49 -23.84
N ALA A 670 5.40 -5.90 -24.51
CA ALA A 670 4.79 -4.65 -24.10
C ALA A 670 3.44 -4.94 -23.43
N TRP A 671 3.26 -4.43 -22.22
CA TRP A 671 1.98 -4.46 -21.50
C TRP A 671 1.40 -3.05 -21.50
N GLY A 672 0.20 -2.90 -22.02
CA GLY A 672 -0.57 -1.67 -21.97
C GLY A 672 -1.95 -1.95 -21.42
N LEU A 673 -2.42 -1.15 -20.46
CA LEU A 673 -3.82 -1.11 -20.08
C LEU A 673 -4.56 -0.22 -21.08
N HIS A 674 -5.40 -0.83 -21.91
CA HIS A 674 -6.45 -0.12 -22.63
C HIS A 674 -7.56 0.22 -21.64
N THR A 675 -7.75 1.49 -21.34
CA THR A 675 -9.07 1.97 -20.94
C THR A 675 -9.85 2.18 -22.22
N GLU A 676 -10.76 1.28 -22.55
CA GLU A 676 -11.83 1.60 -23.49
C GLU A 676 -12.65 2.72 -22.85
N VAL A 677 -12.55 3.90 -23.43
CA VAL A 677 -13.48 4.99 -23.16
C VAL A 677 -14.69 4.71 -24.04
N SER A 678 -15.73 4.12 -23.45
CA SER A 678 -17.08 4.10 -24.02
C SER A 678 -17.76 5.44 -23.84
#